data_3dd8673226bfb7d08edfa963eb5a08f3
#
_entry.id   3dd8673226bfb7d08edfa963eb5a08f3
#
_cell.length_a   1.000
_cell.length_b   1.000
_cell.length_c   1.000
_cell.angle_alpha   90.00
_cell.angle_beta   90.00
_cell.angle_gamma   90.00
#
_symmetry.space_group_name_H-M   'P 1'
#
loop_
_entity.id
_entity.type
_entity.pdbx_description
1 polymer ?
#
loop_
_entity_poly.entity_id
_entity_poly.type
_entity_poly.pdbx_seq_one_letter_code
_entity_poly.pdbx_strand_id
1 'polypeptide(L)'
;MKTLLFFLSFLFFAPTGRFFPAFSPPVPVVDVCVYGGTSAGVMAAVAAKRVGKSVILIEPGKHLGGLTAGGLGATDIGNKMAVTGLARDFYRRIGTHYGHLEQWTFEPHVAEMLFKTYLREAGITAQLNSRLRSVQKRGSQISAIVVEQANGTTPQTIRAKQFIDCSYEGDLMAMAGVTFAVGREANSQYAEAWNGVQLLDKHQFPDGVDPYRIPSKPESGLLYGIEKAKLNPNGTGDQTIQAYNYRMCLTDQPANRLPIMRPDGYDSTKYELLLRQIQKKVPNELTWNLMHFVMMPNHKTDINNCGGLSTDMIGANHDYPNASYARRAEIIRDHELYTKGFFYFIGHDPRMPKHLRDEMLRWGYPKDEYVDTDHFSHQLYIREARRMVGEYVMTQANCEGKATVTDGIGMAAYTMDSHNCQRLVVEKDGVAMVRNEGDVQVGGFGPYPISYRALVSKTAECTNLIVPVCLSASHIAYGSIRMEPVFMVLGQTAGVAAAQAINEDKAVQGIDVGRLQRTLRENPLLDGSHPELLVDNDDSLRVTRQGNWQRLTKGSKYGTSVLVSGDGQPASVRFAAAGIKPGRYRIYMYNPTRAGGGGNPDQVDLQSDKAERVQIRVFDGKVDKSLTINQQRQNNDWINLGEHVVMAGKAPYVELATAGSPQPTVADAVLFLPVK
;
A
#
# COMPACT_ATOMS: atom_id res chain seq x y z
N MET A 1 -42.36 -44.98 88.88
CA MET A 1 -41.54 -43.87 88.39
C MET A 1 -41.54 -43.92 86.88
N LYS A 2 -42.31 -43.06 86.25
CA LYS A 2 -42.48 -43.01 84.80
C LYS A 2 -41.71 -41.79 84.28
N THR A 3 -40.69 -41.99 83.43
CA THR A 3 -39.90 -40.93 82.83
C THR A 3 -40.51 -40.56 81.52
N LEU A 4 -40.88 -39.29 81.31
CA LEU A 4 -41.51 -38.76 80.09
C LEU A 4 -40.37 -38.23 79.18
N LEU A 5 -40.25 -38.73 77.96
CA LEU A 5 -39.33 -38.19 76.87
C LEU A 5 -40.11 -37.18 76.06
N PHE A 6 -39.58 -35.93 76.01
CA PHE A 6 -40.03 -34.89 75.07
C PHE A 6 -39.23 -34.97 73.81
N PHE A 7 -39.89 -35.15 72.64
CA PHE A 7 -39.30 -34.98 71.32
C PHE A 7 -39.46 -33.52 70.85
N LEU A 8 -38.33 -32.86 70.65
CA LEU A 8 -38.29 -31.52 70.06
C LEU A 8 -38.07 -31.69 68.56
N SER A 9 -39.10 -31.34 67.75
CA SER A 9 -38.97 -31.31 66.24
C SER A 9 -38.38 -29.96 65.77
N PHE A 10 -37.17 -29.97 65.28
CA PHE A 10 -36.58 -28.82 64.61
C PHE A 10 -37.06 -28.76 63.15
N LEU A 11 -37.85 -27.77 62.80
CA LEU A 11 -38.17 -27.42 61.40
C LEU A 11 -36.98 -26.62 60.79
N PHE A 12 -36.27 -27.26 59.85
CA PHE A 12 -35.30 -26.56 59.01
C PHE A 12 -36.03 -25.76 57.95
N PHE A 13 -36.08 -24.44 58.05
CA PHE A 13 -36.39 -23.53 56.94
C PHE A 13 -35.17 -23.41 56.05
N ALA A 14 -35.24 -24.02 54.85
CA ALA A 14 -34.26 -23.76 53.78
C ALA A 14 -34.52 -22.38 53.18
N PRO A 15 -33.53 -21.48 53.10
CA PRO A 15 -33.71 -20.22 52.39
C PRO A 15 -33.78 -20.49 50.88
N THR A 16 -34.94 -20.24 50.28
CA THR A 16 -35.08 -20.18 48.80
C THR A 16 -34.36 -18.94 48.30
N GLY A 17 -33.06 -19.10 48.01
CA GLY A 17 -32.30 -18.09 47.34
C GLY A 17 -32.86 -17.82 45.93
N ARG A 18 -33.55 -16.71 45.74
CA ARG A 18 -33.86 -16.21 44.40
C ARG A 18 -32.54 -15.85 43.72
N PHE A 19 -32.10 -16.69 42.77
CA PHE A 19 -31.05 -16.30 41.82
C PHE A 19 -31.58 -15.13 40.98
N PHE A 20 -31.21 -13.92 41.31
CA PHE A 20 -31.29 -12.81 40.39
C PHE A 20 -30.17 -13.04 39.34
N PRO A 21 -30.49 -13.09 38.03
CA PRO A 21 -29.45 -13.14 37.04
C PRO A 21 -28.60 -11.87 37.21
N ALA A 22 -27.30 -12.04 37.40
CA ALA A 22 -26.35 -10.92 37.44
C ALA A 22 -26.49 -10.16 36.11
N PHE A 23 -27.05 -8.96 36.16
CA PHE A 23 -27.04 -8.03 35.03
C PHE A 23 -25.57 -7.68 34.75
N SER A 24 -24.99 -8.32 33.77
CA SER A 24 -23.73 -7.87 33.22
C SER A 24 -23.93 -6.42 32.75
N PRO A 25 -23.06 -5.47 33.12
CA PRO A 25 -23.20 -4.12 32.62
C PRO A 25 -23.21 -4.11 31.08
N PRO A 26 -24.04 -3.27 30.49
CA PRO A 26 -24.13 -3.23 29.01
C PRO A 26 -22.76 -2.89 28.46
N VAL A 27 -22.31 -3.68 27.42
CA VAL A 27 -21.06 -3.43 26.72
C VAL A 27 -21.12 -2.01 26.12
N PRO A 28 -20.16 -1.12 26.46
CA PRO A 28 -20.18 0.25 25.97
C PRO A 28 -20.16 0.27 24.44
N VAL A 29 -20.96 1.16 23.85
CA VAL A 29 -21.01 1.35 22.39
C VAL A 29 -20.04 2.45 22.01
N VAL A 30 -19.03 2.14 21.18
CA VAL A 30 -18.15 3.15 20.59
C VAL A 30 -18.77 3.73 19.31
N ASP A 31 -18.31 4.91 18.88
CA ASP A 31 -18.79 5.47 17.63
C ASP A 31 -18.29 4.69 16.43
N VAL A 32 -16.98 4.41 16.36
CA VAL A 32 -16.34 3.74 15.22
C VAL A 32 -15.49 2.57 15.70
N CYS A 33 -15.71 1.40 15.09
CA CYS A 33 -14.85 0.22 15.22
C CYS A 33 -14.09 0.04 13.91
N VAL A 34 -12.76 0.08 13.96
CA VAL A 34 -11.85 -0.21 12.84
C VAL A 34 -11.26 -1.59 13.05
N TYR A 35 -11.42 -2.48 12.06
CA TYR A 35 -10.84 -3.81 12.03
C TYR A 35 -9.72 -3.89 10.99
N GLY A 36 -8.52 -4.32 11.43
CA GLY A 36 -7.26 -4.27 10.70
C GLY A 36 -6.44 -3.04 11.01
N GLY A 37 -5.32 -3.21 11.73
CA GLY A 37 -4.33 -2.17 12.07
C GLY A 37 -3.34 -1.90 10.94
N THR A 38 -3.75 -2.08 9.69
CA THR A 38 -2.98 -1.75 8.48
C THR A 38 -2.71 -0.25 8.40
N SER A 39 -1.95 0.20 7.40
CA SER A 39 -1.76 1.64 7.15
C SER A 39 -3.10 2.37 7.01
N ALA A 40 -4.06 1.78 6.27
CA ALA A 40 -5.43 2.31 6.14
C ALA A 40 -6.16 2.36 7.49
N GLY A 41 -6.03 1.31 8.30
CA GLY A 41 -6.73 1.22 9.58
C GLY A 41 -6.25 2.23 10.60
N VAL A 42 -4.95 2.46 10.66
CA VAL A 42 -4.38 3.53 11.51
C VAL A 42 -4.89 4.90 11.07
N MET A 43 -4.85 5.19 9.75
CA MET A 43 -5.35 6.48 9.22
C MET A 43 -6.85 6.65 9.41
N ALA A 44 -7.66 5.58 9.28
CA ALA A 44 -9.09 5.61 9.56
C ALA A 44 -9.40 5.91 11.03
N ALA A 45 -8.69 5.23 11.94
CA ALA A 45 -8.87 5.43 13.38
C ALA A 45 -8.49 6.86 13.80
N VAL A 46 -7.33 7.34 13.33
CA VAL A 46 -6.86 8.71 13.61
C VAL A 46 -7.82 9.75 13.04
N ALA A 47 -8.29 9.56 11.80
CA ALA A 47 -9.24 10.48 11.16
C ALA A 47 -10.56 10.56 11.92
N ALA A 48 -11.17 9.43 12.26
CA ALA A 48 -12.40 9.39 13.04
C ALA A 48 -12.23 10.05 14.42
N LYS A 49 -11.09 9.83 15.07
CA LYS A 49 -10.78 10.44 16.38
C LYS A 49 -10.62 11.95 16.29
N ARG A 50 -9.87 12.46 15.28
CA ARG A 50 -9.66 13.90 15.07
C ARG A 50 -10.94 14.67 14.77
N VAL A 51 -11.94 14.01 14.17
CA VAL A 51 -13.29 14.60 13.99
C VAL A 51 -14.25 14.31 15.14
N GLY A 52 -13.72 13.97 16.33
CA GLY A 52 -14.44 13.94 17.60
C GLY A 52 -15.19 12.65 17.93
N LYS A 53 -14.84 11.50 17.28
CA LYS A 53 -15.50 10.22 17.55
C LYS A 53 -14.73 9.37 18.56
N SER A 54 -15.45 8.56 19.35
CA SER A 54 -14.86 7.47 20.12
C SER A 54 -14.51 6.32 19.17
N VAL A 55 -13.27 5.80 19.28
CA VAL A 55 -12.72 4.82 18.33
C VAL A 55 -12.10 3.65 19.07
N ILE A 56 -12.31 2.44 18.53
CA ILE A 56 -11.53 1.25 18.85
C ILE A 56 -10.87 0.75 17.57
N LEU A 57 -9.56 0.46 17.62
CA LEU A 57 -8.80 -0.17 16.56
C LEU A 57 -8.43 -1.59 16.98
N ILE A 58 -8.76 -2.58 16.15
CA ILE A 58 -8.52 -4.01 16.39
C ILE A 58 -7.57 -4.53 15.34
N GLU A 59 -6.52 -5.22 15.78
CA GLU A 59 -5.52 -5.82 14.88
C GLU A 59 -5.36 -7.31 15.21
N PRO A 60 -5.51 -8.21 14.21
CA PRO A 60 -5.28 -9.64 14.39
C PRO A 60 -3.85 -10.00 14.78
N GLY A 61 -2.89 -9.25 14.31
CA GLY A 61 -1.45 -9.43 14.56
C GLY A 61 -0.92 -8.65 15.75
N LYS A 62 0.40 -8.61 15.87
CA LYS A 62 1.15 -7.88 16.90
C LYS A 62 1.61 -6.50 16.44
N HIS A 63 1.65 -6.26 15.13
CA HIS A 63 2.26 -5.12 14.48
C HIS A 63 1.22 -4.19 13.85
N LEU A 64 1.58 -2.94 13.69
CA LEU A 64 0.74 -1.91 13.09
C LEU A 64 1.36 -1.39 11.79
N GLY A 65 0.50 -0.98 10.86
CA GLY A 65 0.92 -0.42 9.59
C GLY A 65 0.94 -1.42 8.43
N GLY A 66 0.62 -2.70 8.71
CA GLY A 66 0.49 -3.74 7.68
C GLY A 66 1.72 -3.85 6.79
N LEU A 67 1.53 -3.87 5.47
CA LEU A 67 2.60 -4.01 4.47
C LEU A 67 3.62 -2.86 4.53
N THR A 68 3.18 -1.64 4.79
CA THR A 68 4.09 -0.48 4.91
C THR A 68 5.14 -0.69 6.01
N ALA A 69 4.78 -1.31 7.14
CA ALA A 69 5.71 -1.68 8.20
C ALA A 69 6.28 -3.10 8.05
N GLY A 70 5.73 -3.89 7.13
CA GLY A 70 6.06 -5.30 6.90
C GLY A 70 7.01 -5.55 5.72
N GLY A 71 7.83 -4.56 5.33
CA GLY A 71 8.88 -4.75 4.32
C GLY A 71 8.68 -3.97 3.03
N LEU A 72 7.48 -3.44 2.75
CA LEU A 72 7.20 -2.59 1.59
C LEU A 72 7.72 -1.16 1.86
N GLY A 73 9.03 -1.03 2.03
CA GLY A 73 9.69 0.25 2.30
C GLY A 73 9.90 1.12 1.06
N ALA A 74 9.71 0.56 -0.13
CA ALA A 74 9.71 1.26 -1.42
C ALA A 74 8.40 0.94 -2.14
N THR A 75 7.34 1.64 -1.77
CA THR A 75 6.00 1.40 -2.33
C THR A 75 5.83 2.04 -3.71
N ASP A 76 4.98 1.42 -4.50
CA ASP A 76 4.59 1.92 -5.82
C ASP A 76 3.63 3.11 -5.68
N ILE A 77 4.01 4.27 -6.18
CA ILE A 77 3.29 5.53 -6.00
C ILE A 77 2.63 6.00 -7.30
N GLY A 78 3.31 5.85 -8.40
CA GLY A 78 2.89 6.37 -9.71
C GLY A 78 3.01 7.89 -9.81
N ASN A 79 2.27 8.64 -8.99
CA ASN A 79 2.28 10.11 -8.97
C ASN A 79 2.17 10.63 -7.54
N LYS A 80 3.20 11.33 -7.06
CA LYS A 80 3.29 11.86 -5.70
C LYS A 80 2.19 12.87 -5.37
N MET A 81 1.69 13.62 -6.36
CA MET A 81 0.60 14.57 -6.16
C MET A 81 -0.73 13.90 -5.77
N ALA A 82 -0.95 12.65 -6.20
CA ALA A 82 -2.14 11.88 -5.85
C ALA A 82 -2.22 11.51 -4.36
N VAL A 83 -1.08 11.51 -3.66
CA VAL A 83 -0.99 11.22 -2.23
C VAL A 83 -1.32 12.47 -1.43
N THR A 84 -2.41 12.48 -0.67
CA THR A 84 -2.94 13.64 0.04
C THR A 84 -3.20 13.37 1.52
N GLY A 85 -3.52 14.42 2.28
CA GLY A 85 -3.96 14.29 3.68
C GLY A 85 -2.95 13.62 4.60
N LEU A 86 -3.44 12.71 5.45
CA LEU A 86 -2.61 11.98 6.41
C LEU A 86 -1.58 11.08 5.74
N ALA A 87 -1.85 10.59 4.52
CA ALA A 87 -0.88 9.82 3.76
C ALA A 87 0.35 10.68 3.39
N ARG A 88 0.15 11.90 2.91
CA ARG A 88 1.27 12.83 2.65
C ARG A 88 1.99 13.22 3.95
N ASP A 89 1.27 13.47 5.03
CA ASP A 89 1.87 13.75 6.34
C ASP A 89 2.76 12.58 6.81
N PHE A 90 2.37 11.33 6.54
CA PHE A 90 3.19 10.17 6.84
C PHE A 90 4.55 10.24 6.12
N TYR A 91 4.58 10.45 4.79
CA TYR A 91 5.83 10.57 4.05
C TYR A 91 6.67 11.78 4.43
N ARG A 92 6.05 12.85 4.92
CA ARG A 92 6.76 14.00 5.52
C ARG A 92 7.37 13.69 6.86
N ARG A 93 6.68 12.94 7.71
CA ARG A 93 7.24 12.48 8.98
C ARG A 93 8.38 11.50 8.76
N ILE A 94 8.29 10.63 7.76
CA ILE A 94 9.41 9.81 7.28
C ILE A 94 10.57 10.73 6.85
N GLY A 95 10.31 11.72 6.00
CA GLY A 95 11.33 12.69 5.59
C GLY A 95 11.99 13.38 6.76
N THR A 96 11.20 13.87 7.73
CA THR A 96 11.73 14.51 8.94
C THR A 96 12.68 13.59 9.71
N HIS A 97 12.39 12.29 9.78
CA HIS A 97 13.25 11.29 10.41
C HIS A 97 14.63 11.21 9.73
N TYR A 98 14.67 11.29 8.40
CA TYR A 98 15.90 11.20 7.60
C TYR A 98 16.50 12.56 7.22
N GLY A 99 15.95 13.70 7.72
CA GLY A 99 16.48 15.03 7.46
C GLY A 99 16.02 15.67 6.15
N HIS A 100 14.94 15.20 5.54
CA HIS A 100 14.32 15.69 4.32
C HIS A 100 12.92 16.26 4.57
N LEU A 101 12.36 17.02 3.62
CA LEU A 101 10.98 17.46 3.70
C LEU A 101 10.01 16.27 3.61
N GLU A 102 10.26 15.37 2.69
CA GLU A 102 9.52 14.11 2.52
C GLU A 102 10.46 13.02 2.00
N GLN A 103 10.18 11.78 2.37
CA GLN A 103 10.98 10.61 1.98
C GLN A 103 10.03 9.46 1.60
N TRP A 104 10.30 8.81 0.48
CA TRP A 104 9.43 7.82 -0.14
C TRP A 104 9.94 6.39 -0.03
N THR A 105 11.19 6.22 0.38
CA THR A 105 11.81 4.94 0.74
C THR A 105 12.23 4.98 2.20
N PHE A 106 11.98 3.94 2.96
CA PHE A 106 12.17 3.96 4.42
C PHE A 106 12.33 2.57 5.01
N GLU A 107 12.91 2.53 6.18
CA GLU A 107 13.09 1.32 6.98
C GLU A 107 11.76 0.88 7.62
N PRO A 108 11.45 -0.44 7.68
CA PRO A 108 10.20 -0.95 8.22
C PRO A 108 9.91 -0.53 9.66
N HIS A 109 10.92 -0.58 10.56
CA HIS A 109 10.75 -0.16 11.96
C HIS A 109 10.40 1.32 12.11
N VAL A 110 10.91 2.18 11.22
CA VAL A 110 10.58 3.62 11.20
C VAL A 110 9.12 3.83 10.84
N ALA A 111 8.62 3.10 9.85
CA ALA A 111 7.21 3.15 9.48
C ALA A 111 6.30 2.72 10.64
N GLU A 112 6.59 1.57 11.28
CA GLU A 112 5.80 1.10 12.43
C GLU A 112 5.83 2.09 13.61
N MET A 113 7.01 2.64 13.91
CA MET A 113 7.18 3.68 14.94
C MET A 113 6.26 4.89 14.67
N LEU A 114 6.16 5.32 13.42
CA LEU A 114 5.29 6.45 13.06
C LEU A 114 3.81 6.09 13.19
N PHE A 115 3.36 4.91 12.77
CA PHE A 115 1.97 4.49 12.99
C PHE A 115 1.61 4.42 14.45
N LYS A 116 2.50 3.89 15.31
CA LYS A 116 2.36 3.93 16.77
C LYS A 116 2.29 5.38 17.31
N THR A 117 3.08 6.28 16.71
CA THR A 117 3.07 7.71 17.08
C THR A 117 1.75 8.39 16.71
N TYR A 118 1.18 8.13 15.53
CA TYR A 118 -0.15 8.64 15.14
C TYR A 118 -1.23 8.23 16.14
N LEU A 119 -1.26 6.97 16.54
CA LEU A 119 -2.23 6.48 17.52
C LEU A 119 -2.04 7.12 18.89
N ARG A 120 -0.78 7.24 19.34
CA ARG A 120 -0.44 7.89 20.62
C ARG A 120 -0.86 9.36 20.64
N GLU A 121 -0.58 10.12 19.58
CA GLU A 121 -0.98 11.52 19.44
C GLU A 121 -2.51 11.68 19.41
N ALA A 122 -3.23 10.72 18.85
CA ALA A 122 -4.69 10.69 18.84
C ALA A 122 -5.31 10.14 20.13
N GLY A 123 -4.52 9.62 21.07
CA GLY A 123 -5.03 8.99 22.30
C GLY A 123 -5.83 7.71 22.02
N ILE A 124 -5.34 6.89 21.05
CA ILE A 124 -5.95 5.61 20.68
C ILE A 124 -5.03 4.48 21.12
N THR A 125 -5.58 3.50 21.85
CA THR A 125 -4.90 2.24 22.15
C THR A 125 -5.45 1.16 21.21
N ALA A 126 -4.57 0.57 20.38
CA ALA A 126 -4.94 -0.55 19.53
C ALA A 126 -5.08 -1.85 20.34
N GLN A 127 -6.11 -2.62 20.05
CA GLN A 127 -6.28 -3.96 20.58
C GLN A 127 -5.61 -4.97 19.63
N LEU A 128 -4.39 -5.37 19.95
CA LEU A 128 -3.57 -6.30 19.17
C LEU A 128 -3.92 -7.76 19.47
N ASN A 129 -3.43 -8.70 18.64
CA ASN A 129 -3.65 -10.15 18.75
C ASN A 129 -5.14 -10.54 18.84
N SER A 130 -6.02 -9.77 18.22
CA SER A 130 -7.48 -9.90 18.35
C SER A 130 -8.11 -10.11 16.96
N ARG A 131 -8.41 -11.36 16.63
CA ARG A 131 -9.01 -11.73 15.34
C ARG A 131 -10.53 -11.82 15.43
N LEU A 132 -11.20 -11.58 14.31
CA LEU A 132 -12.65 -11.64 14.19
C LEU A 132 -13.13 -13.09 14.29
N ARG A 133 -14.11 -13.34 15.16
CA ARG A 133 -14.76 -14.64 15.32
C ARG A 133 -16.14 -14.68 14.66
N SER A 134 -16.94 -13.63 14.83
CA SER A 134 -18.29 -13.55 14.26
C SER A 134 -18.79 -12.10 14.19
N VAL A 135 -19.80 -11.91 13.35
CA VAL A 135 -20.52 -10.63 13.20
C VAL A 135 -21.99 -10.82 13.57
N GLN A 136 -22.55 -9.93 14.36
CA GLN A 136 -23.96 -9.89 14.72
C GLN A 136 -24.65 -8.74 13.99
N LYS A 137 -25.77 -9.04 13.32
CA LYS A 137 -26.55 -8.06 12.56
C LYS A 137 -27.98 -7.97 13.06
N ARG A 138 -28.59 -6.79 12.81
CA ARG A 138 -30.03 -6.55 12.90
C ARG A 138 -30.47 -5.96 11.56
N GLY A 139 -31.14 -6.76 10.73
CA GLY A 139 -31.38 -6.41 9.33
C GLY A 139 -30.06 -6.16 8.58
N SER A 140 -29.94 -5.01 7.93
CA SER A 140 -28.74 -4.59 7.21
C SER A 140 -27.71 -3.84 8.08
N GLN A 141 -27.88 -3.78 9.41
CA GLN A 141 -26.91 -3.15 10.31
C GLN A 141 -26.10 -4.16 11.12
N ILE A 142 -24.78 -3.98 11.18
CA ILE A 142 -23.91 -4.65 12.14
C ILE A 142 -24.20 -4.04 13.51
N SER A 143 -24.62 -4.86 14.47
CA SER A 143 -24.90 -4.45 15.86
C SER A 143 -23.73 -4.70 16.79
N ALA A 144 -22.92 -5.70 16.50
CA ALA A 144 -21.70 -6.02 17.24
C ALA A 144 -20.80 -6.95 16.42
N ILE A 145 -19.53 -6.98 16.77
CA ILE A 145 -18.60 -8.03 16.38
C ILE A 145 -18.09 -8.77 17.61
N VAL A 146 -17.74 -10.03 17.43
CA VAL A 146 -17.09 -10.83 18.46
C VAL A 146 -15.66 -11.07 18.00
N VAL A 147 -14.70 -10.71 18.84
CA VAL A 147 -13.28 -10.96 18.61
C VAL A 147 -12.77 -11.96 19.65
N GLU A 148 -11.76 -12.73 19.25
CA GLU A 148 -11.04 -13.63 20.14
C GLU A 148 -9.55 -13.32 20.08
N GLN A 149 -8.86 -13.46 21.20
CA GLN A 149 -7.41 -13.33 21.20
C GLN A 149 -6.76 -14.61 20.70
N ALA A 150 -5.62 -14.46 20.03
CA ALA A 150 -4.87 -15.58 19.46
C ALA A 150 -4.45 -16.63 20.52
N ASN A 151 -4.36 -16.24 21.79
CA ASN A 151 -4.03 -17.12 22.94
C ASN A 151 -5.23 -17.86 23.54
N GLY A 152 -6.43 -17.76 22.93
CA GLY A 152 -7.61 -18.52 23.35
C GLY A 152 -8.34 -17.97 24.58
N THR A 153 -8.17 -16.70 24.94
CA THR A 153 -8.92 -16.05 26.02
C THR A 153 -10.41 -15.87 25.67
N THR A 154 -11.22 -15.52 26.68
CA THR A 154 -12.68 -15.35 26.51
C THR A 154 -13.00 -14.38 25.38
N PRO A 155 -13.88 -14.75 24.43
CA PRO A 155 -14.27 -13.86 23.34
C PRO A 155 -14.88 -12.55 23.88
N GLN A 156 -14.52 -11.45 23.22
CA GLN A 156 -15.01 -10.11 23.58
C GLN A 156 -16.03 -9.64 22.53
N THR A 157 -17.17 -9.13 23.00
CA THR A 157 -18.16 -8.47 22.15
C THR A 157 -17.87 -6.97 22.08
N ILE A 158 -17.78 -6.44 20.88
CA ILE A 158 -17.57 -5.00 20.62
C ILE A 158 -18.77 -4.47 19.87
N ARG A 159 -19.35 -3.39 20.38
CA ARG A 159 -20.49 -2.69 19.77
C ARG A 159 -20.02 -1.33 19.26
N ALA A 160 -20.43 -0.99 18.05
CA ALA A 160 -20.14 0.31 17.44
C ALA A 160 -21.33 0.79 16.60
N LYS A 161 -21.40 2.12 16.38
CA LYS A 161 -22.38 2.70 15.45
C LYS A 161 -21.97 2.44 14.00
N GLN A 162 -20.68 2.60 13.69
CA GLN A 162 -20.09 2.39 12.36
C GLN A 162 -18.90 1.44 12.46
N PHE A 163 -18.69 0.67 11.39
CA PHE A 163 -17.58 -0.27 11.24
C PHE A 163 -16.76 0.05 9.99
N ILE A 164 -15.45 -0.14 10.08
CA ILE A 164 -14.55 0.02 8.94
C ILE A 164 -13.69 -1.25 8.86
N ASP A 165 -13.73 -1.95 7.73
CA ASP A 165 -12.88 -3.11 7.45
C ASP A 165 -11.62 -2.66 6.69
N CYS A 166 -10.50 -2.57 7.39
CA CYS A 166 -9.19 -2.22 6.84
C CYS A 166 -8.25 -3.43 6.74
N SER A 167 -8.77 -4.66 6.88
CA SER A 167 -7.97 -5.88 6.69
C SER A 167 -7.68 -6.13 5.21
N TYR A 168 -6.56 -6.81 4.91
CA TYR A 168 -6.23 -7.22 3.54
C TYR A 168 -7.11 -8.36 3.04
N GLU A 169 -7.77 -9.07 3.94
CA GLU A 169 -8.63 -10.23 3.65
C GLU A 169 -10.11 -9.86 3.46
N GLY A 170 -10.58 -8.75 4.01
CA GLY A 170 -12.00 -8.38 4.03
C GLY A 170 -12.84 -9.31 4.89
N ASP A 171 -12.31 -9.76 6.03
CA ASP A 171 -13.00 -10.74 6.88
C ASP A 171 -14.26 -10.16 7.54
N LEU A 172 -14.23 -8.89 7.98
CA LEU A 172 -15.40 -8.24 8.56
C LEU A 172 -16.50 -8.06 7.51
N MET A 173 -16.13 -7.65 6.30
CA MET A 173 -17.02 -7.51 5.15
C MET A 173 -17.69 -8.86 4.82
N ALA A 174 -16.90 -9.93 4.70
CA ALA A 174 -17.41 -11.25 4.35
C ALA A 174 -18.33 -11.83 5.44
N MET A 175 -17.93 -11.72 6.72
CA MET A 175 -18.74 -12.21 7.85
C MET A 175 -20.01 -11.35 8.09
N ALA A 176 -20.02 -10.10 7.60
CA ALA A 176 -21.23 -9.27 7.57
C ALA A 176 -22.20 -9.65 6.44
N GLY A 177 -21.86 -10.62 5.61
CA GLY A 177 -22.70 -11.08 4.49
C GLY A 177 -22.76 -10.08 3.34
N VAL A 178 -21.71 -9.28 3.14
CA VAL A 178 -21.57 -8.41 1.99
C VAL A 178 -21.04 -9.21 0.80
N THR A 179 -21.57 -8.98 -0.37
CA THR A 179 -21.16 -9.66 -1.62
C THR A 179 -19.75 -9.26 -2.00
N PHE A 180 -18.93 -10.25 -2.34
CA PHE A 180 -17.55 -10.06 -2.78
C PHE A 180 -17.17 -11.03 -3.92
N ALA A 181 -16.11 -10.69 -4.64
CA ALA A 181 -15.46 -11.54 -5.63
C ALA A 181 -14.10 -12.02 -5.10
N VAL A 182 -13.67 -13.20 -5.59
CA VAL A 182 -12.31 -13.74 -5.45
C VAL A 182 -11.88 -14.24 -6.83
N GLY A 183 -10.60 -14.12 -7.14
CA GLY A 183 -10.10 -14.49 -8.47
C GLY A 183 -10.31 -13.38 -9.51
N ARG A 184 -10.33 -13.75 -10.78
CA ARG A 184 -10.34 -12.81 -11.91
C ARG A 184 -11.66 -12.91 -12.69
N GLU A 185 -12.29 -11.79 -12.93
CA GLU A 185 -13.48 -11.73 -13.78
C GLU A 185 -13.09 -11.95 -15.26
N ALA A 186 -14.01 -12.51 -16.04
CA ALA A 186 -13.83 -12.52 -17.49
C ALA A 186 -13.81 -11.09 -18.05
N ASN A 187 -13.02 -10.83 -19.10
CA ASN A 187 -12.99 -9.54 -19.78
C ASN A 187 -14.39 -9.04 -20.17
N SER A 188 -15.29 -9.95 -20.55
CA SER A 188 -16.66 -9.62 -20.94
C SER A 188 -17.53 -9.07 -19.82
N GLN A 189 -17.21 -9.35 -18.54
CA GLN A 189 -18.04 -8.98 -17.40
C GLN A 189 -18.11 -7.45 -17.21
N TYR A 190 -17.00 -6.76 -17.42
CA TYR A 190 -16.90 -5.30 -17.29
C TYR A 190 -16.40 -4.61 -18.56
N ALA A 191 -16.39 -5.32 -19.71
CA ALA A 191 -15.86 -4.83 -20.99
C ALA A 191 -14.38 -4.40 -20.86
N GLU A 192 -13.58 -5.20 -20.19
CA GLU A 192 -12.15 -4.97 -19.95
C GLU A 192 -11.30 -5.74 -20.97
N ALA A 193 -10.02 -5.36 -21.11
CA ALA A 193 -9.08 -6.00 -22.02
C ALA A 193 -7.99 -6.81 -21.30
N TRP A 194 -7.69 -6.47 -20.05
CA TRP A 194 -6.54 -6.99 -19.30
C TRP A 194 -6.93 -7.81 -18.07
N ASN A 195 -8.20 -8.16 -17.93
CA ASN A 195 -8.68 -9.03 -16.85
C ASN A 195 -8.68 -10.52 -17.26
N GLY A 196 -8.97 -11.41 -16.31
CA GLY A 196 -8.96 -12.85 -16.54
C GLY A 196 -7.58 -13.39 -16.85
N VAL A 197 -7.53 -14.53 -17.54
CA VAL A 197 -6.28 -15.17 -17.99
C VAL A 197 -5.52 -14.25 -18.95
N GLN A 198 -4.21 -14.06 -18.71
CA GLN A 198 -3.33 -13.25 -19.55
C GLN A 198 -1.95 -13.91 -19.65
N LEU A 199 -1.63 -14.48 -20.80
CA LEU A 199 -0.29 -15.00 -21.06
C LEU A 199 0.54 -13.95 -21.79
N LEU A 200 1.45 -13.28 -21.05
CA LEU A 200 2.34 -12.22 -21.52
C LEU A 200 3.81 -12.61 -21.27
N ASP A 201 4.75 -11.87 -21.86
CA ASP A 201 6.18 -12.22 -21.84
C ASP A 201 6.96 -11.66 -20.63
N LYS A 202 6.31 -10.94 -19.71
CA LYS A 202 6.98 -10.38 -18.54
C LYS A 202 7.09 -11.40 -17.41
N HIS A 203 8.18 -11.35 -16.63
CA HIS A 203 8.49 -12.30 -15.56
C HIS A 203 8.39 -13.78 -15.98
N GLN A 204 8.90 -14.07 -17.20
CA GLN A 204 8.84 -15.39 -17.82
C GLN A 204 10.14 -16.18 -17.71
N PHE A 205 10.00 -17.49 -17.87
CA PHE A 205 11.13 -18.37 -18.14
C PHE A 205 11.63 -18.18 -19.58
N PRO A 206 12.94 -18.38 -19.83
CA PRO A 206 13.43 -18.55 -21.19
C PRO A 206 12.70 -19.69 -21.91
N ASP A 207 12.58 -19.61 -23.23
CA ASP A 207 11.98 -20.68 -24.03
C ASP A 207 12.70 -22.02 -23.82
N GLY A 208 11.94 -23.11 -23.79
CA GLY A 208 12.45 -24.47 -23.66
C GLY A 208 12.96 -24.84 -22.27
N VAL A 209 12.55 -24.17 -21.21
CA VAL A 209 12.73 -24.68 -19.85
C VAL A 209 11.74 -25.83 -19.64
N ASP A 210 12.30 -27.04 -19.50
CA ASP A 210 11.55 -28.29 -19.38
C ASP A 210 10.79 -28.37 -18.04
N PRO A 211 9.49 -28.75 -18.04
CA PRO A 211 8.66 -28.78 -16.85
C PRO A 211 8.75 -30.08 -16.01
N TYR A 212 9.31 -31.16 -16.56
CA TYR A 212 9.22 -32.48 -15.98
C TYR A 212 10.37 -32.79 -15.02
N ARG A 213 10.17 -33.69 -14.05
CA ARG A 213 11.22 -34.12 -13.11
C ARG A 213 12.43 -34.70 -13.83
N ILE A 214 12.17 -35.57 -14.82
CA ILE A 214 13.19 -36.04 -15.75
C ILE A 214 12.94 -35.32 -17.07
N PRO A 215 13.90 -34.53 -17.59
CA PRO A 215 13.71 -33.78 -18.82
C PRO A 215 13.14 -34.61 -19.96
N SER A 216 12.19 -34.06 -20.68
CA SER A 216 11.48 -34.68 -21.82
C SER A 216 10.70 -35.96 -21.50
N LYS A 217 10.42 -36.25 -20.20
CA LYS A 217 9.65 -37.41 -19.79
C LYS A 217 8.40 -36.99 -18.98
N PRO A 218 7.25 -36.77 -19.65
CA PRO A 218 6.00 -36.35 -18.99
C PRO A 218 5.55 -37.30 -17.87
N GLU A 219 5.79 -38.61 -18.04
CA GLU A 219 5.47 -39.65 -17.07
C GLU A 219 6.24 -39.52 -15.75
N SER A 220 7.35 -38.79 -15.72
CA SER A 220 8.11 -38.53 -14.49
C SER A 220 7.42 -37.55 -13.54
N GLY A 221 6.37 -36.87 -14.02
CA GLY A 221 5.64 -35.85 -13.27
C GLY A 221 6.28 -34.47 -13.35
N LEU A 222 5.56 -33.47 -12.87
CA LEU A 222 5.96 -32.06 -12.92
C LEU A 222 6.92 -31.69 -11.79
N LEU A 223 7.77 -30.69 -12.07
CA LEU A 223 8.56 -30.03 -11.03
C LEU A 223 7.68 -29.24 -10.06
N TYR A 224 8.25 -28.92 -8.90
CA TYR A 224 7.56 -28.15 -7.86
C TYR A 224 7.05 -26.79 -8.37
N GLY A 225 5.83 -26.44 -7.98
CA GLY A 225 5.19 -25.17 -8.31
C GLY A 225 4.65 -25.07 -9.74
N ILE A 226 4.58 -26.20 -10.49
CA ILE A 226 3.89 -26.26 -11.78
C ILE A 226 2.53 -26.93 -11.58
N GLU A 227 1.47 -26.27 -12.02
CA GLU A 227 0.11 -26.77 -11.91
C GLU A 227 -0.27 -27.74 -13.06
N LYS A 228 -1.11 -28.73 -12.74
CA LYS A 228 -1.64 -29.68 -13.73
C LYS A 228 -2.87 -29.13 -14.47
N ALA A 229 -2.94 -27.82 -14.66
CA ALA A 229 -4.03 -27.16 -15.37
C ALA A 229 -3.63 -26.90 -16.82
N LYS A 230 -4.63 -26.72 -17.69
CA LYS A 230 -4.44 -26.26 -19.06
C LYS A 230 -4.61 -24.74 -19.09
N LEU A 231 -3.81 -24.08 -19.92
CA LEU A 231 -3.96 -22.65 -20.17
C LEU A 231 -5.32 -22.40 -20.87
N ASN A 232 -6.14 -21.57 -20.26
CA ASN A 232 -7.37 -21.07 -20.86
C ASN A 232 -7.08 -19.91 -21.82
N PRO A 233 -7.99 -19.60 -22.75
CA PRO A 233 -7.87 -18.42 -23.61
C PRO A 233 -7.75 -17.13 -22.82
N ASN A 234 -6.98 -16.16 -23.31
CA ASN A 234 -6.86 -14.83 -22.72
C ASN A 234 -8.25 -14.19 -22.52
N GLY A 235 -8.43 -13.53 -21.37
CA GLY A 235 -9.69 -12.91 -20.99
C GLY A 235 -10.73 -13.84 -20.36
N THR A 236 -10.42 -15.14 -20.19
CA THR A 236 -11.28 -16.08 -19.46
C THR A 236 -11.20 -15.81 -17.96
N GLY A 237 -12.34 -15.66 -17.29
CA GLY A 237 -12.38 -15.51 -15.84
C GLY A 237 -12.10 -16.82 -15.12
N ASP A 238 -11.49 -16.75 -13.94
CA ASP A 238 -11.22 -17.90 -13.07
C ASP A 238 -11.18 -17.53 -11.57
N GLN A 239 -10.86 -18.51 -10.72
CA GLN A 239 -10.75 -18.30 -9.27
C GLN A 239 -9.32 -18.17 -8.78
N THR A 240 -8.34 -18.06 -9.69
CA THR A 240 -6.94 -17.89 -9.32
C THR A 240 -6.67 -16.46 -8.90
N ILE A 241 -5.74 -16.29 -7.98
CA ILE A 241 -5.31 -14.98 -7.50
C ILE A 241 -3.81 -14.82 -7.70
N GLN A 242 -3.39 -13.57 -7.87
CA GLN A 242 -1.98 -13.23 -8.04
C GLN A 242 -1.14 -13.71 -6.84
N ALA A 243 0.08 -14.15 -7.12
CA ALA A 243 0.97 -14.74 -6.14
C ALA A 243 1.28 -13.79 -4.98
N TYR A 244 1.45 -14.37 -3.80
CA TYR A 244 1.98 -13.69 -2.62
C TYR A 244 3.48 -13.92 -2.49
N ASN A 245 4.15 -12.99 -1.81
CA ASN A 245 5.53 -13.14 -1.37
C ASN A 245 5.75 -12.40 -0.04
N TYR A 246 6.97 -12.41 0.44
CA TYR A 246 7.45 -11.47 1.43
C TYR A 246 8.27 -10.37 0.77
N ARG A 247 8.02 -9.11 1.11
CA ARG A 247 8.93 -8.00 0.79
C ARG A 247 10.06 -8.05 1.79
N MET A 248 11.29 -8.28 1.29
CA MET A 248 12.39 -8.63 2.17
C MET A 248 13.34 -7.48 2.40
N CYS A 249 13.50 -7.14 3.68
CA CYS A 249 14.53 -6.22 4.14
C CYS A 249 15.80 -7.01 4.45
N LEU A 250 16.82 -6.85 3.62
CA LEU A 250 18.17 -7.37 3.84
C LEU A 250 19.16 -6.20 3.95
N THR A 251 20.36 -6.47 4.49
CA THR A 251 21.47 -5.51 4.56
C THR A 251 22.78 -6.14 4.16
N ASP A 252 23.66 -5.35 3.56
CA ASP A 252 25.04 -5.72 3.26
C ASP A 252 26.06 -5.19 4.30
N GLN A 253 25.57 -4.43 5.31
CA GLN A 253 26.44 -3.86 6.36
C GLN A 253 26.90 -4.93 7.35
N PRO A 254 28.20 -5.27 7.42
CA PRO A 254 28.68 -6.37 8.26
C PRO A 254 28.34 -6.22 9.74
N ALA A 255 28.31 -5.00 10.28
CA ALA A 255 28.00 -4.75 11.68
C ALA A 255 26.53 -5.03 12.03
N ASN A 256 25.61 -4.83 11.06
CA ASN A 256 24.16 -4.98 11.23
C ASN A 256 23.62 -6.30 10.65
N ARG A 257 24.45 -7.11 10.00
CA ARG A 257 24.03 -8.27 9.22
C ARG A 257 24.05 -9.56 10.05
N LEU A 258 22.96 -10.33 9.97
CA LEU A 258 22.86 -11.73 10.35
C LEU A 258 22.90 -12.61 9.09
N PRO A 259 23.69 -13.71 9.07
CA PRO A 259 23.75 -14.57 7.89
C PRO A 259 22.41 -15.29 7.65
N ILE A 260 22.09 -15.54 6.36
CA ILE A 260 20.95 -16.35 5.98
C ILE A 260 21.29 -17.81 6.20
N MET A 261 20.69 -18.39 7.24
CA MET A 261 20.92 -19.78 7.64
C MET A 261 19.97 -20.73 6.89
N ARG A 262 20.36 -22.01 6.83
CA ARG A 262 19.49 -23.05 6.29
C ARG A 262 18.23 -23.16 7.16
N PRO A 263 17.02 -22.92 6.59
CA PRO A 263 15.80 -23.03 7.38
C PRO A 263 15.45 -24.50 7.67
N ASP A 264 14.81 -24.75 8.81
CA ASP A 264 14.26 -26.05 9.13
C ASP A 264 13.21 -26.45 8.09
N GLY A 265 13.24 -27.69 7.62
CA GLY A 265 12.36 -28.17 6.54
C GLY A 265 12.78 -27.73 5.13
N TYR A 266 14.01 -27.19 4.97
CA TYR A 266 14.55 -26.83 3.65
C TYR A 266 14.60 -28.01 2.70
N ASP A 267 14.07 -27.82 1.49
CA ASP A 267 14.06 -28.78 0.39
C ASP A 267 14.57 -28.13 -0.89
N SER A 268 15.78 -28.48 -1.33
CA SER A 268 16.41 -27.92 -2.52
C SER A 268 15.69 -28.25 -3.83
N THR A 269 14.84 -29.31 -3.85
CA THR A 269 14.11 -29.71 -5.05
C THR A 269 13.04 -28.69 -5.44
N LYS A 270 12.60 -27.84 -4.51
CA LYS A 270 11.68 -26.74 -4.78
C LYS A 270 12.25 -25.68 -5.74
N TYR A 271 13.58 -25.62 -5.88
CA TYR A 271 14.27 -24.60 -6.70
C TYR A 271 14.90 -25.19 -7.98
N GLU A 272 14.54 -26.41 -8.36
CA GLU A 272 15.06 -27.04 -9.59
C GLU A 272 14.73 -26.23 -10.85
N LEU A 273 13.57 -25.60 -10.89
CA LEU A 273 13.21 -24.69 -11.99
C LEU A 273 14.15 -23.48 -12.11
N LEU A 274 14.69 -22.98 -10.99
CA LEU A 274 15.70 -21.91 -11.01
C LEU A 274 16.97 -22.36 -11.71
N LEU A 275 17.44 -23.57 -11.42
CA LEU A 275 18.62 -24.13 -12.09
C LEU A 275 18.40 -24.28 -13.58
N ARG A 276 17.24 -24.78 -14.01
CA ARG A 276 16.91 -24.92 -15.43
C ARG A 276 16.81 -23.57 -16.12
N GLN A 277 16.26 -22.56 -15.46
CA GLN A 277 16.25 -21.19 -15.96
C GLN A 277 17.68 -20.67 -16.17
N ILE A 278 18.55 -20.82 -15.19
CA ILE A 278 19.95 -20.38 -15.22
C ILE A 278 20.75 -21.14 -16.27
N GLN A 279 20.53 -22.45 -16.44
CA GLN A 279 21.19 -23.24 -17.49
C GLN A 279 20.85 -22.73 -18.91
N LYS A 280 19.66 -22.17 -19.11
CA LYS A 280 19.26 -21.54 -20.39
C LYS A 280 19.86 -20.14 -20.56
N LYS A 281 19.92 -19.37 -19.49
CA LYS A 281 20.44 -17.99 -19.49
C LYS A 281 21.03 -17.67 -18.12
N VAL A 282 22.35 -17.64 -18.02
CA VAL A 282 23.05 -17.27 -16.79
C VAL A 282 22.92 -15.76 -16.57
N PRO A 283 22.35 -15.30 -15.44
CA PRO A 283 22.32 -13.87 -15.10
C PRO A 283 23.71 -13.35 -14.72
N ASN A 284 23.97 -12.07 -15.01
CA ASN A 284 25.21 -11.40 -14.59
C ASN A 284 25.17 -10.98 -13.10
N GLU A 285 23.98 -10.71 -12.57
CA GLU A 285 23.74 -10.24 -11.19
C GLU A 285 22.36 -10.71 -10.71
N LEU A 286 22.10 -10.64 -9.41
CA LEU A 286 20.82 -11.04 -8.81
C LEU A 286 19.70 -10.05 -9.15
N THR A 287 19.98 -8.74 -9.04
CA THR A 287 18.96 -7.71 -9.28
C THR A 287 18.51 -7.70 -10.74
N TRP A 288 17.23 -7.43 -10.96
CA TRP A 288 16.57 -7.45 -12.28
C TRP A 288 16.56 -8.78 -13.04
N ASN A 289 17.11 -9.85 -12.44
CA ASN A 289 17.16 -11.18 -13.06
C ASN A 289 16.42 -12.25 -12.22
N LEU A 290 16.68 -12.31 -10.93
CA LEU A 290 16.09 -13.29 -10.01
C LEU A 290 15.24 -12.62 -8.92
N MET A 291 15.53 -11.38 -8.60
CA MET A 291 14.82 -10.54 -7.66
C MET A 291 15.09 -9.07 -7.98
N HIS A 292 14.25 -8.18 -7.48
CA HIS A 292 14.40 -6.74 -7.65
C HIS A 292 14.78 -6.11 -6.31
N PHE A 293 16.02 -5.59 -6.22
CA PHE A 293 16.51 -4.88 -5.05
C PHE A 293 16.21 -3.39 -5.20
N VAL A 294 15.45 -2.83 -4.29
CA VAL A 294 15.35 -1.38 -4.12
C VAL A 294 16.09 -0.99 -2.86
N MET A 295 17.05 -0.08 -2.99
CA MET A 295 17.82 0.40 -1.85
C MET A 295 17.01 1.35 -0.99
N MET A 296 17.01 1.13 0.31
CA MET A 296 16.43 1.96 1.35
C MET A 296 17.54 2.64 2.17
N PRO A 297 17.21 3.59 3.06
CA PRO A 297 18.19 4.17 3.98
C PRO A 297 18.97 3.11 4.77
N ASN A 298 20.16 3.48 5.23
CA ASN A 298 21.03 2.66 6.07
C ASN A 298 21.43 1.32 5.45
N HIS A 299 21.63 1.29 4.12
CA HIS A 299 22.05 0.10 3.35
C HIS A 299 21.11 -1.09 3.51
N LYS A 300 19.84 -0.83 3.65
CA LYS A 300 18.79 -1.85 3.66
C LYS A 300 18.13 -1.96 2.30
N THR A 301 17.37 -3.03 2.10
CA THR A 301 16.67 -3.29 0.83
C THR A 301 15.19 -3.50 1.07
N ASP A 302 14.40 -3.21 0.04
CA ASP A 302 13.10 -3.80 -0.21
C ASP A 302 13.25 -4.73 -1.42
N ILE A 303 13.11 -6.04 -1.23
CA ILE A 303 13.27 -7.02 -2.30
C ILE A 303 11.92 -7.49 -2.78
N ASN A 304 11.67 -7.34 -4.08
CA ASN A 304 10.50 -7.85 -4.78
C ASN A 304 10.86 -8.98 -5.75
N ASN A 305 9.86 -9.59 -6.38
CA ASN A 305 10.03 -10.63 -7.39
C ASN A 305 10.68 -10.09 -8.67
N CYS A 306 11.38 -10.97 -9.39
CA CYS A 306 11.82 -10.74 -10.77
C CYS A 306 12.10 -12.09 -11.45
N GLY A 307 11.82 -12.19 -12.76
CA GLY A 307 12.12 -13.38 -13.54
C GLY A 307 11.10 -14.51 -13.42
N GLY A 308 11.42 -15.69 -13.99
CA GLY A 308 10.51 -16.84 -14.06
C GLY A 308 10.27 -17.53 -12.72
N LEU A 309 11.33 -17.93 -12.03
CA LEU A 309 11.27 -18.34 -10.62
C LEU A 309 11.84 -17.23 -9.75
N SER A 310 11.07 -16.78 -8.77
CA SER A 310 11.39 -15.63 -7.93
C SER A 310 10.88 -15.81 -6.51
N THR A 311 10.80 -14.74 -5.73
CA THR A 311 10.19 -14.73 -4.40
C THR A 311 8.67 -14.92 -4.43
N ASP A 312 8.00 -14.74 -5.56
CA ASP A 312 6.58 -15.05 -5.72
C ASP A 312 6.34 -16.56 -5.72
N MET A 313 5.57 -17.04 -4.75
CA MET A 313 5.19 -18.46 -4.65
C MET A 313 3.88 -18.70 -5.42
N ILE A 314 4.00 -18.73 -6.75
CA ILE A 314 2.87 -18.78 -7.68
C ILE A 314 2.02 -20.04 -7.43
N GLY A 315 0.69 -19.88 -7.36
CA GLY A 315 -0.29 -20.95 -7.17
C GLY A 315 -0.47 -21.43 -5.72
N ALA A 316 0.35 -20.96 -4.77
CA ALA A 316 0.34 -21.47 -3.40
C ALA A 316 -0.70 -20.81 -2.47
N ASN A 317 -1.40 -19.79 -2.95
CA ASN A 317 -2.27 -18.92 -2.14
C ASN A 317 -3.72 -18.84 -2.62
N HIS A 318 -4.14 -19.65 -3.60
CA HIS A 318 -5.49 -19.55 -4.19
C HIS A 318 -6.62 -19.77 -3.18
N ASP A 319 -6.42 -20.63 -2.17
CA ASP A 319 -7.40 -20.89 -1.11
C ASP A 319 -7.34 -19.86 0.04
N TYR A 320 -6.29 -19.03 0.13
CA TYR A 320 -6.06 -18.09 1.24
C TYR A 320 -7.25 -17.18 1.56
N PRO A 321 -7.92 -16.53 0.59
CA PRO A 321 -9.00 -15.59 0.91
C PRO A 321 -10.14 -16.23 1.73
N ASN A 322 -10.50 -17.47 1.41
CA ASN A 322 -11.61 -18.18 2.03
C ASN A 322 -11.17 -19.24 3.06
N ALA A 323 -9.86 -19.34 3.33
CA ALA A 323 -9.31 -20.29 4.28
C ALA A 323 -9.62 -19.92 5.73
N SER A 324 -9.67 -20.94 6.59
CA SER A 324 -9.68 -20.75 8.05
C SER A 324 -8.36 -20.11 8.52
N TYR A 325 -8.38 -19.49 9.70
CA TYR A 325 -7.15 -18.94 10.31
C TYR A 325 -6.02 -19.99 10.44
N ALA A 326 -6.36 -21.25 10.73
CA ALA A 326 -5.37 -22.32 10.80
C ALA A 326 -4.74 -22.58 9.42
N ARG A 327 -5.55 -22.67 8.36
CA ARG A 327 -5.05 -22.87 6.99
C ARG A 327 -4.24 -21.67 6.48
N ARG A 328 -4.68 -20.44 6.77
CA ARG A 328 -3.89 -19.24 6.46
C ARG A 328 -2.54 -19.25 7.14
N ALA A 329 -2.47 -19.68 8.41
CA ALA A 329 -1.20 -19.81 9.12
C ALA A 329 -0.26 -20.86 8.50
N GLU A 330 -0.79 -21.94 7.90
CA GLU A 330 0.00 -22.89 7.12
C GLU A 330 0.55 -22.25 5.85
N ILE A 331 -0.30 -21.57 5.08
CA ILE A 331 0.11 -20.86 3.85
C ILE A 331 1.20 -19.81 4.15
N ILE A 332 1.06 -19.06 5.24
CA ILE A 332 2.04 -18.07 5.70
C ILE A 332 3.39 -18.76 5.99
N ARG A 333 3.40 -19.87 6.74
CA ARG A 333 4.63 -20.62 7.03
C ARG A 333 5.28 -21.20 5.77
N ASP A 334 4.46 -21.70 4.84
CA ASP A 334 4.97 -22.25 3.57
C ASP A 334 5.66 -21.16 2.73
N HIS A 335 5.11 -19.95 2.67
CA HIS A 335 5.73 -18.80 1.99
C HIS A 335 7.00 -18.35 2.69
N GLU A 336 7.01 -18.33 4.02
CA GLU A 336 8.20 -18.01 4.82
C GLU A 336 9.33 -19.02 4.54
N LEU A 337 9.02 -20.32 4.63
CA LEU A 337 9.98 -21.39 4.37
C LEU A 337 10.51 -21.35 2.93
N TYR A 338 9.62 -21.09 1.96
CA TYR A 338 9.99 -20.94 0.55
C TYR A 338 10.94 -19.75 0.35
N THR A 339 10.64 -18.59 0.92
CA THR A 339 11.46 -17.38 0.76
C THR A 339 12.84 -17.54 1.42
N LYS A 340 12.88 -18.02 2.67
CA LYS A 340 14.14 -18.32 3.38
C LYS A 340 14.99 -19.34 2.61
N GLY A 341 14.34 -20.40 2.12
CA GLY A 341 15.00 -21.44 1.35
C GLY A 341 15.49 -20.96 -0.02
N PHE A 342 14.78 -20.03 -0.69
CA PHE A 342 15.19 -19.44 -1.96
C PHE A 342 16.52 -18.66 -1.81
N PHE A 343 16.63 -17.81 -0.80
CA PHE A 343 17.87 -17.08 -0.54
C PHE A 343 19.01 -18.01 -0.13
N TYR A 344 18.72 -19.00 0.72
CA TYR A 344 19.73 -20.01 1.12
C TYR A 344 20.21 -20.81 -0.09
N PHE A 345 19.30 -21.25 -0.96
CA PHE A 345 19.63 -22.00 -2.18
C PHE A 345 20.56 -21.20 -3.08
N ILE A 346 20.24 -19.93 -3.37
CA ILE A 346 21.07 -19.08 -4.24
C ILE A 346 22.49 -18.93 -3.65
N GLY A 347 22.62 -18.74 -2.33
CA GLY A 347 23.92 -18.53 -1.71
C GLY A 347 24.75 -19.79 -1.52
N HIS A 348 24.15 -20.99 -1.40
CA HIS A 348 24.85 -22.17 -0.91
C HIS A 348 24.81 -23.40 -1.85
N ASP A 349 23.86 -23.49 -2.79
CA ASP A 349 23.80 -24.65 -3.69
C ASP A 349 24.98 -24.63 -4.67
N PRO A 350 25.82 -25.70 -4.72
CA PRO A 350 27.03 -25.72 -5.55
C PRO A 350 26.74 -25.65 -7.06
N ARG A 351 25.50 -25.95 -7.47
CA ARG A 351 25.04 -25.89 -8.88
C ARG A 351 24.76 -24.45 -9.33
N MET A 352 24.60 -23.51 -8.39
CA MET A 352 24.47 -22.08 -8.70
C MET A 352 25.79 -21.48 -9.16
N PRO A 353 25.81 -20.57 -10.14
CA PRO A 353 26.99 -19.83 -10.55
C PRO A 353 27.71 -19.15 -9.37
N LYS A 354 29.06 -19.28 -9.32
CA LYS A 354 29.82 -18.75 -8.18
C LYS A 354 29.60 -17.26 -7.91
N HIS A 355 29.53 -16.43 -8.96
CA HIS A 355 29.34 -14.99 -8.80
C HIS A 355 27.99 -14.64 -8.15
N LEU A 356 26.91 -15.37 -8.49
CA LEU A 356 25.58 -15.17 -7.89
C LEU A 356 25.56 -15.65 -6.42
N ARG A 357 26.25 -16.76 -6.12
CA ARG A 357 26.41 -17.21 -4.72
C ARG A 357 27.14 -16.18 -3.89
N ASP A 358 28.28 -15.70 -4.39
CA ASP A 358 29.11 -14.70 -3.71
C ASP A 358 28.33 -13.40 -3.51
N GLU A 359 27.50 -12.98 -4.49
CA GLU A 359 26.64 -11.83 -4.37
C GLU A 359 25.58 -12.02 -3.29
N MET A 360 24.87 -13.17 -3.26
CA MET A 360 23.85 -13.46 -2.26
C MET A 360 24.43 -13.52 -0.83
N LEU A 361 25.62 -14.08 -0.67
CA LEU A 361 26.29 -14.19 0.63
C LEU A 361 26.76 -12.84 1.22
N ARG A 362 26.75 -11.77 0.43
CA ARG A 362 26.98 -10.41 0.97
C ARG A 362 25.78 -9.89 1.74
N TRP A 363 24.58 -10.40 1.49
CA TRP A 363 23.33 -9.98 2.10
C TRP A 363 22.95 -10.85 3.30
N GLY A 364 22.22 -10.26 4.24
CA GLY A 364 21.68 -10.97 5.39
C GLY A 364 20.59 -10.16 6.09
N TYR A 365 19.97 -10.75 7.11
CA TYR A 365 18.89 -10.08 7.85
C TYR A 365 19.47 -8.96 8.73
N PRO A 366 18.83 -7.75 8.75
CA PRO A 366 19.29 -6.68 9.64
C PRO A 366 18.95 -7.00 11.09
N LYS A 367 19.91 -6.79 12.00
CA LYS A 367 19.74 -7.01 13.45
C LYS A 367 18.70 -6.09 14.09
N ASP A 368 18.48 -4.92 13.49
CA ASP A 368 17.60 -3.85 13.99
C ASP A 368 16.21 -3.88 13.37
N GLU A 369 15.91 -4.82 12.46
CA GLU A 369 14.57 -5.03 11.91
C GLU A 369 13.97 -6.32 12.43
N TYR A 370 12.64 -6.33 12.65
CA TYR A 370 11.84 -7.53 12.97
C TYR A 370 12.40 -8.35 14.12
N VAL A 371 12.85 -7.68 15.19
CA VAL A 371 13.58 -8.29 16.30
C VAL A 371 12.78 -9.39 17.01
N ASP A 372 11.47 -9.28 17.04
CA ASP A 372 10.56 -10.24 17.68
C ASP A 372 10.01 -11.34 16.75
N THR A 373 10.47 -11.36 15.48
CA THR A 373 10.12 -12.37 14.45
C THR A 373 11.36 -12.93 13.75
N ASP A 374 12.45 -13.18 14.52
CA ASP A 374 13.73 -13.71 14.03
C ASP A 374 14.33 -12.91 12.85
N HIS A 375 14.16 -11.59 12.87
CA HIS A 375 14.65 -10.66 11.87
C HIS A 375 14.07 -10.89 10.45
N PHE A 376 12.94 -11.60 10.37
CA PHE A 376 12.19 -11.84 9.16
C PHE A 376 10.88 -11.05 9.16
N SER A 377 10.44 -10.56 7.99
CA SER A 377 9.19 -9.78 7.90
C SER A 377 8.01 -10.54 8.53
N HIS A 378 7.26 -9.84 9.37
CA HIS A 378 6.06 -10.37 10.02
C HIS A 378 4.82 -10.38 9.10
N GLN A 379 4.87 -9.73 7.93
CA GLN A 379 3.73 -9.51 7.05
C GLN A 379 3.90 -10.20 5.69
N LEU A 380 3.10 -11.22 5.42
CA LEU A 380 2.96 -11.76 4.07
C LEU A 380 2.33 -10.71 3.17
N TYR A 381 2.86 -10.49 1.96
CA TYR A 381 2.29 -9.57 1.00
C TYR A 381 1.03 -10.15 0.35
N ILE A 382 -0.09 -9.89 0.99
CA ILE A 382 -1.43 -10.22 0.47
C ILE A 382 -1.79 -9.14 -0.53
N ARG A 383 -1.45 -9.35 -1.79
CA ARG A 383 -1.68 -8.38 -2.88
C ARG A 383 -3.15 -8.19 -3.17
N GLU A 384 -3.90 -9.26 -3.03
CA GLU A 384 -5.33 -9.31 -3.31
C GLU A 384 -5.94 -10.51 -2.57
N ALA A 385 -7.11 -10.33 -1.98
CA ALA A 385 -7.88 -11.44 -1.42
C ALA A 385 -9.33 -11.32 -1.92
N ARG A 386 -10.26 -10.89 -1.06
CA ARG A 386 -11.62 -10.57 -1.47
C ARG A 386 -11.70 -9.13 -1.98
N ARG A 387 -12.52 -8.88 -2.98
CA ARG A 387 -12.89 -7.56 -3.45
C ARG A 387 -14.42 -7.41 -3.31
N MET A 388 -14.87 -6.35 -2.66
CA MET A 388 -16.30 -6.07 -2.51
C MET A 388 -16.99 -5.94 -3.88
N VAL A 389 -18.25 -6.36 -3.97
CA VAL A 389 -19.15 -6.01 -5.07
C VAL A 389 -20.19 -5.05 -4.54
N GLY A 390 -19.81 -3.76 -4.46
CA GLY A 390 -20.56 -2.70 -3.80
C GLY A 390 -21.52 -1.95 -4.72
N GLU A 391 -21.84 -0.71 -4.32
CA GLU A 391 -22.72 0.19 -5.08
C GLU A 391 -22.10 0.65 -6.41
N TYR A 392 -20.78 0.64 -6.52
CA TYR A 392 -20.02 0.95 -7.72
C TYR A 392 -18.77 0.07 -7.79
N VAL A 393 -18.50 -0.52 -8.95
CA VAL A 393 -17.29 -1.30 -9.18
C VAL A 393 -16.32 -0.45 -10.00
N MET A 394 -15.12 -0.18 -9.45
CA MET A 394 -14.03 0.43 -10.20
C MET A 394 -13.52 -0.56 -11.26
N THR A 395 -13.33 -0.11 -12.48
CA THR A 395 -12.93 -0.94 -13.63
C THR A 395 -11.74 -0.35 -14.38
N GLN A 396 -11.19 -1.08 -15.35
CA GLN A 396 -10.16 -0.60 -16.27
C GLN A 396 -10.52 0.77 -16.87
N ALA A 397 -11.79 0.99 -17.24
CA ALA A 397 -12.25 2.25 -17.82
C ALA A 397 -12.08 3.45 -16.86
N ASN A 398 -12.17 3.23 -15.54
CA ASN A 398 -11.87 4.26 -14.55
C ASN A 398 -10.36 4.57 -14.50
N CYS A 399 -9.51 3.56 -14.50
CA CYS A 399 -8.06 3.73 -14.49
C CYS A 399 -7.58 4.53 -15.71
N GLU A 400 -8.14 4.24 -16.86
CA GLU A 400 -7.82 4.91 -18.14
C GLU A 400 -8.49 6.28 -18.32
N GLY A 401 -9.30 6.74 -17.35
CA GLY A 401 -10.03 8.01 -17.44
C GLY A 401 -11.18 8.01 -18.44
N LYS A 402 -11.61 6.85 -18.93
CA LYS A 402 -12.73 6.68 -19.87
C LYS A 402 -14.10 6.71 -19.18
N ALA A 403 -14.16 6.38 -17.90
CA ALA A 403 -15.36 6.45 -17.08
C ALA A 403 -15.29 7.63 -16.10
N THR A 404 -16.32 8.48 -16.09
CA THR A 404 -16.38 9.65 -15.22
C THR A 404 -16.81 9.26 -13.81
N VAL A 405 -16.02 9.68 -12.81
CA VAL A 405 -16.35 9.57 -11.39
C VAL A 405 -16.70 10.95 -10.84
N THR A 406 -17.93 11.13 -10.36
CA THR A 406 -18.43 12.42 -9.84
C THR A 406 -18.31 12.54 -8.32
N ASP A 407 -18.14 11.43 -7.63
CA ASP A 407 -18.05 11.28 -6.18
C ASP A 407 -16.64 10.88 -5.73
N GLY A 408 -15.61 11.36 -6.42
CA GLY A 408 -14.20 11.03 -6.15
C GLY A 408 -13.74 11.50 -4.75
N ILE A 409 -13.09 10.62 -4.00
CA ILE A 409 -12.67 10.86 -2.60
C ILE A 409 -11.17 10.63 -2.34
N GLY A 410 -10.45 10.32 -3.33
CA GLY A 410 -9.02 10.09 -3.39
C GLY A 410 -8.60 9.79 -4.82
N MET A 411 -7.30 9.75 -5.07
CA MET A 411 -6.73 9.45 -6.38
C MET A 411 -5.89 8.20 -6.31
N ALA A 412 -5.94 7.35 -7.35
CA ALA A 412 -4.90 6.37 -7.63
C ALA A 412 -4.13 6.79 -8.88
N ALA A 413 -2.90 6.31 -9.03
CA ALA A 413 -2.00 6.78 -10.09
C ALA A 413 -1.00 5.73 -10.57
N TYR A 414 -1.07 4.50 -10.06
CA TYR A 414 -0.17 3.44 -10.46
C TYR A 414 -0.69 2.68 -11.68
N THR A 415 0.19 1.96 -12.37
CA THR A 415 -0.20 1.09 -13.48
C THR A 415 -1.17 0.00 -13.00
N MET A 416 -2.01 -0.52 -13.88
CA MET A 416 -2.70 -1.77 -13.62
C MET A 416 -1.64 -2.87 -13.54
N ASP A 417 -1.46 -3.44 -12.35
CA ASP A 417 -0.38 -4.35 -12.01
C ASP A 417 -0.94 -5.61 -11.35
N SER A 418 -0.90 -6.72 -12.08
CA SER A 418 -1.19 -8.06 -11.58
C SER A 418 0.06 -8.90 -11.64
N HIS A 419 0.37 -9.62 -10.58
CA HIS A 419 1.42 -10.63 -10.58
C HIS A 419 0.94 -11.95 -11.16
N ASN A 420 1.89 -12.83 -11.50
CA ASN A 420 1.56 -14.16 -12.02
C ASN A 420 0.60 -14.92 -11.09
N CYS A 421 -0.44 -15.54 -11.67
CA CYS A 421 -1.43 -16.32 -10.95
C CYS A 421 -1.17 -17.81 -11.02
N GLN A 422 -0.70 -18.30 -12.18
CA GLN A 422 -0.47 -19.72 -12.45
C GLN A 422 0.91 -19.96 -13.07
N ARG A 423 1.43 -21.16 -12.88
CA ARG A 423 2.60 -21.67 -13.60
C ARG A 423 2.23 -22.98 -14.26
N LEU A 424 2.28 -23.01 -15.59
CA LEU A 424 1.68 -24.06 -16.40
C LEU A 424 2.68 -24.66 -17.37
N VAL A 425 2.33 -25.83 -17.90
CA VAL A 425 2.99 -26.39 -19.10
C VAL A 425 2.30 -25.86 -20.33
N VAL A 426 3.08 -25.25 -21.23
CA VAL A 426 2.62 -24.79 -22.54
C VAL A 426 3.45 -25.49 -23.61
N GLU A 427 2.81 -25.87 -24.71
CA GLU A 427 3.49 -26.43 -25.88
C GLU A 427 3.69 -25.34 -26.94
N LYS A 428 4.91 -25.20 -27.44
CA LYS A 428 5.28 -24.34 -28.55
C LYS A 428 6.16 -25.10 -29.52
N ASP A 429 5.75 -25.18 -30.76
CA ASP A 429 6.47 -25.89 -31.81
C ASP A 429 6.77 -27.38 -31.47
N GLY A 430 5.82 -28.03 -30.79
CA GLY A 430 5.95 -29.43 -30.35
C GLY A 430 6.86 -29.63 -29.12
N VAL A 431 7.32 -28.55 -28.47
CA VAL A 431 8.16 -28.61 -27.27
C VAL A 431 7.38 -28.13 -26.07
N ALA A 432 7.27 -29.01 -25.06
CA ALA A 432 6.69 -28.64 -23.77
C ALA A 432 7.64 -27.74 -22.99
N MET A 433 7.14 -26.64 -22.46
CA MET A 433 7.92 -25.70 -21.64
C MET A 433 7.10 -25.09 -20.53
N VAL A 434 7.78 -24.58 -19.51
CA VAL A 434 7.16 -23.85 -18.40
C VAL A 434 6.82 -22.42 -18.82
N ARG A 435 5.62 -21.96 -18.44
CA ARG A 435 5.20 -20.55 -18.53
C ARG A 435 4.50 -20.12 -17.25
N ASN A 436 4.80 -18.89 -16.82
CA ASN A 436 3.99 -18.17 -15.84
C ASN A 436 2.87 -17.44 -16.58
N GLU A 437 1.72 -17.33 -15.94
CA GLU A 437 0.53 -16.69 -16.48
C GLU A 437 -0.07 -15.74 -15.44
N GLY A 438 -0.60 -14.59 -15.88
CA GLY A 438 -1.32 -13.61 -15.05
C GLY A 438 -0.56 -12.32 -14.75
N ASP A 439 0.71 -12.19 -15.15
CA ASP A 439 1.43 -10.92 -15.02
C ASP A 439 0.91 -9.91 -16.04
N VAL A 440 0.36 -8.80 -15.55
CA VAL A 440 -0.13 -7.68 -16.36
C VAL A 440 0.43 -6.38 -15.79
N GLN A 441 1.11 -5.60 -16.61
CA GLN A 441 1.62 -4.29 -16.22
C GLN A 441 1.31 -3.29 -17.33
N VAL A 442 0.15 -2.63 -17.23
CA VAL A 442 -0.36 -1.69 -18.21
C VAL A 442 -0.57 -0.32 -17.56
N GLY A 443 0.15 0.66 -18.07
CA GLY A 443 0.10 2.05 -17.61
C GLY A 443 -0.06 3.02 -18.77
N GLY A 444 0.44 4.25 -18.59
CA GLY A 444 0.35 5.33 -19.59
C GLY A 444 -0.83 6.26 -19.38
N PHE A 445 -1.65 6.02 -18.34
CA PHE A 445 -2.70 6.92 -17.89
C PHE A 445 -2.22 7.76 -16.69
N GLY A 446 -2.88 8.90 -16.49
CA GLY A 446 -2.62 9.79 -15.34
C GLY A 446 -3.35 9.36 -14.07
N PRO A 447 -3.25 10.15 -12.99
CA PRO A 447 -4.06 9.97 -11.81
C PRO A 447 -5.55 9.98 -12.13
N TYR A 448 -6.31 9.09 -11.52
CA TYR A 448 -7.76 8.98 -11.68
C TYR A 448 -8.48 8.93 -10.32
N PRO A 449 -9.70 9.49 -10.21
CA PRO A 449 -10.44 9.51 -8.96
C PRO A 449 -11.03 8.13 -8.62
N ILE A 450 -11.04 7.81 -7.31
CA ILE A 450 -11.73 6.64 -6.76
C ILE A 450 -13.09 7.07 -6.25
N SER A 451 -14.16 6.39 -6.68
CA SER A 451 -15.53 6.66 -6.25
C SER A 451 -15.75 6.32 -4.78
N TYR A 452 -16.45 7.19 -4.03
CA TYR A 452 -16.91 6.87 -2.68
C TYR A 452 -17.77 5.60 -2.64
N ARG A 453 -18.64 5.42 -3.66
CA ARG A 453 -19.51 4.23 -3.76
C ARG A 453 -18.74 2.92 -3.92
N ALA A 454 -17.45 2.97 -4.28
CA ALA A 454 -16.61 1.79 -4.28
C ALA A 454 -16.17 1.36 -2.86
N LEU A 455 -16.33 2.20 -1.85
CA LEU A 455 -16.00 1.90 -0.46
C LEU A 455 -17.20 1.37 0.34
N VAL A 456 -18.40 1.39 -0.20
CA VAL A 456 -19.62 1.00 0.52
C VAL A 456 -20.34 -0.14 -0.19
N SER A 457 -20.89 -1.06 0.60
CA SER A 457 -21.70 -2.18 0.10
C SER A 457 -23.04 -1.71 -0.44
N LYS A 458 -23.77 -2.59 -1.12
CA LYS A 458 -25.16 -2.34 -1.44
C LYS A 458 -25.97 -2.09 -0.17
N THR A 459 -26.85 -1.09 -0.19
CA THR A 459 -27.65 -0.67 0.97
C THR A 459 -28.44 -1.83 1.58
N ALA A 460 -28.95 -2.75 0.76
CA ALA A 460 -29.68 -3.93 1.23
C ALA A 460 -28.80 -4.90 2.04
N GLU A 461 -27.47 -4.90 1.82
CA GLU A 461 -26.54 -5.81 2.46
C GLU A 461 -26.02 -5.26 3.79
N CYS A 462 -25.46 -4.03 3.80
CA CYS A 462 -24.95 -3.43 5.02
C CYS A 462 -24.96 -1.89 4.97
N THR A 463 -25.55 -1.25 5.99
CA THR A 463 -25.73 0.21 6.03
C THR A 463 -24.76 0.96 6.91
N ASN A 464 -23.89 0.24 7.66
CA ASN A 464 -22.94 0.84 8.60
C ASN A 464 -21.52 0.23 8.50
N LEU A 465 -21.10 -0.16 7.29
CA LEU A 465 -19.77 -0.71 7.01
C LEU A 465 -19.13 0.04 5.85
N ILE A 466 -17.86 0.44 6.02
CA ILE A 466 -17.01 1.02 4.97
C ILE A 466 -15.79 0.13 4.78
N VAL A 467 -15.38 -0.11 3.54
CA VAL A 467 -14.32 -1.08 3.16
C VAL A 467 -13.28 -0.39 2.27
N PRO A 468 -12.26 0.28 2.85
CA PRO A 468 -11.29 1.04 2.06
C PRO A 468 -10.16 0.19 1.46
N VAL A 469 -9.90 -1.03 1.95
CA VAL A 469 -8.83 -1.91 1.47
C VAL A 469 -9.37 -2.93 0.48
N CYS A 470 -10.29 -3.79 0.88
CA CYS A 470 -10.96 -4.75 0.00
C CYS A 470 -12.13 -4.10 -0.75
N LEU A 471 -11.91 -2.89 -1.29
CA LEU A 471 -12.94 -2.08 -1.94
C LEU A 471 -13.49 -2.73 -3.21
N SER A 472 -14.57 -2.15 -3.72
CA SER A 472 -15.26 -2.64 -4.92
C SER A 472 -14.50 -2.26 -6.19
N ALA A 473 -13.80 -3.23 -6.76
CA ALA A 473 -13.04 -3.09 -8.01
C ALA A 473 -12.94 -4.43 -8.73
N SER A 474 -12.82 -4.40 -10.07
CA SER A 474 -12.40 -5.57 -10.83
C SER A 474 -10.96 -5.97 -10.48
N HIS A 475 -10.57 -7.21 -10.73
CA HIS A 475 -9.21 -7.67 -10.45
C HIS A 475 -8.15 -6.73 -11.04
N ILE A 476 -8.30 -6.36 -12.32
CA ILE A 476 -7.26 -5.55 -12.97
C ILE A 476 -7.26 -4.09 -12.49
N ALA A 477 -8.41 -3.49 -12.21
CA ALA A 477 -8.48 -2.15 -11.63
C ALA A 477 -7.94 -2.13 -10.20
N TYR A 478 -8.22 -3.18 -9.42
CA TYR A 478 -7.67 -3.33 -8.09
C TYR A 478 -6.13 -3.37 -8.11
N GLY A 479 -5.52 -3.97 -9.14
CA GLY A 479 -4.07 -3.96 -9.36
C GLY A 479 -3.44 -2.56 -9.39
N SER A 480 -4.19 -1.53 -9.81
CA SER A 480 -3.76 -0.13 -9.78
C SER A 480 -4.08 0.57 -8.45
N ILE A 481 -5.17 0.18 -7.77
CA ILE A 481 -5.67 0.86 -6.56
C ILE A 481 -4.97 0.37 -5.29
N ARG A 482 -4.56 -0.89 -5.23
CA ARG A 482 -4.05 -1.60 -4.05
C ARG A 482 -2.71 -1.09 -3.47
N MET A 483 -2.33 0.14 -3.76
CA MET A 483 -1.08 0.75 -3.29
C MET A 483 -1.26 1.32 -1.89
N GLU A 484 -0.28 1.09 -1.01
CA GLU A 484 -0.34 1.51 0.40
C GLU A 484 -0.64 3.01 0.61
N PRO A 485 -0.06 3.95 -0.16
CA PRO A 485 -0.44 5.36 -0.05
C PRO A 485 -1.91 5.62 -0.38
N VAL A 486 -2.46 4.88 -1.35
CA VAL A 486 -3.88 4.96 -1.71
C VAL A 486 -4.74 4.43 -0.56
N PHE A 487 -4.37 3.30 0.03
CA PHE A 487 -5.06 2.75 1.19
C PHE A 487 -5.06 3.71 2.39
N MET A 488 -3.96 4.44 2.63
CA MET A 488 -3.91 5.48 3.66
C MET A 488 -4.92 6.61 3.38
N VAL A 489 -5.02 7.09 2.14
CA VAL A 489 -5.98 8.12 1.72
C VAL A 489 -7.42 7.62 1.89
N LEU A 490 -7.71 6.40 1.45
CA LEU A 490 -9.04 5.79 1.56
C LEU A 490 -9.41 5.48 3.02
N GLY A 491 -8.43 5.08 3.85
CA GLY A 491 -8.60 4.90 5.28
C GLY A 491 -9.00 6.20 5.98
N GLN A 492 -8.26 7.29 5.73
CA GLN A 492 -8.63 8.61 6.22
C GLN A 492 -10.05 9.00 5.80
N THR A 493 -10.38 8.80 4.54
CA THR A 493 -11.73 9.07 3.98
C THR A 493 -12.79 8.26 4.71
N ALA A 494 -12.56 6.96 4.94
CA ALA A 494 -13.48 6.08 5.64
C ALA A 494 -13.75 6.55 7.08
N GLY A 495 -12.69 7.00 7.81
CA GLY A 495 -12.83 7.55 9.14
C GLY A 495 -13.69 8.81 9.19
N VAL A 496 -13.50 9.76 8.26
CA VAL A 496 -14.30 10.98 8.16
C VAL A 496 -15.74 10.64 7.74
N ALA A 497 -15.94 9.76 6.76
CA ALA A 497 -17.24 9.34 6.28
C ALA A 497 -18.08 8.65 7.36
N ALA A 498 -17.48 7.75 8.15
CA ALA A 498 -18.10 7.10 9.28
C ALA A 498 -18.57 8.14 10.34
N ALA A 499 -17.74 9.12 10.63
CA ALA A 499 -18.11 10.21 11.54
C ALA A 499 -19.25 11.08 11.00
N GLN A 500 -19.24 11.37 9.70
CA GLN A 500 -20.29 12.11 9.02
C GLN A 500 -21.61 11.35 9.03
N ALA A 501 -21.61 10.04 8.74
CA ALA A 501 -22.79 9.18 8.79
C ALA A 501 -23.45 9.20 10.20
N ILE A 502 -22.61 9.13 11.27
CA ILE A 502 -23.10 9.23 12.65
C ILE A 502 -23.72 10.60 12.92
N ASN A 503 -23.08 11.70 12.48
CA ASN A 503 -23.56 13.06 12.74
C ASN A 503 -24.87 13.37 11.99
N GLU A 504 -25.07 12.78 10.82
CA GLU A 504 -26.24 12.97 9.97
C GLU A 504 -27.35 11.94 10.26
N ASP A 505 -27.09 10.96 11.14
CA ASP A 505 -27.98 9.81 11.41
C ASP A 505 -28.41 9.10 10.11
N LYS A 506 -27.41 8.80 9.26
CA LYS A 506 -27.63 8.19 7.94
C LYS A 506 -26.85 6.90 7.76
N ALA A 507 -27.32 6.06 6.86
CA ALA A 507 -26.53 4.97 6.29
C ALA A 507 -25.29 5.55 5.59
N VAL A 508 -24.20 4.79 5.56
CA VAL A 508 -22.95 5.23 4.90
C VAL A 508 -23.14 5.52 3.41
N GLN A 509 -24.13 4.89 2.76
CA GLN A 509 -24.49 5.15 1.35
C GLN A 509 -25.21 6.50 1.15
N GLY A 510 -25.82 7.05 2.20
CA GLY A 510 -26.67 8.25 2.13
C GLY A 510 -26.01 9.55 2.61
N ILE A 511 -24.72 9.58 2.87
CA ILE A 511 -24.01 10.79 3.30
C ILE A 511 -23.85 11.81 2.17
N ASP A 512 -23.69 13.08 2.53
CA ASP A 512 -23.31 14.13 1.57
C ASP A 512 -21.84 14.01 1.19
N VAL A 513 -21.56 13.37 0.05
CA VAL A 513 -20.18 13.19 -0.46
C VAL A 513 -19.53 14.53 -0.79
N GLY A 514 -20.28 15.53 -1.23
CA GLY A 514 -19.73 16.88 -1.47
C GLY A 514 -19.21 17.52 -0.18
N ARG A 515 -19.90 17.32 0.94
CA ARG A 515 -19.41 17.74 2.27
C ARG A 515 -18.15 16.97 2.69
N LEU A 516 -18.12 15.67 2.46
CA LEU A 516 -16.93 14.84 2.71
C LEU A 516 -15.71 15.35 1.92
N GLN A 517 -15.89 15.59 0.63
CA GLN A 517 -14.85 16.13 -0.26
C GLN A 517 -14.35 17.50 0.22
N ARG A 518 -15.25 18.40 0.65
CA ARG A 518 -14.86 19.70 1.22
C ARG A 518 -14.04 19.54 2.49
N THR A 519 -14.46 18.69 3.42
CA THR A 519 -13.73 18.41 4.67
C THR A 519 -12.31 17.94 4.39
N LEU A 520 -12.14 16.96 3.49
CA LEU A 520 -10.83 16.40 3.15
C LEU A 520 -9.92 17.42 2.44
N ARG A 521 -10.48 18.33 1.63
CA ARG A 521 -9.72 19.36 0.93
C ARG A 521 -9.37 20.55 1.82
N GLU A 522 -10.29 21.01 2.66
CA GLU A 522 -10.14 22.23 3.44
C GLU A 522 -9.45 22.03 4.80
N ASN A 523 -9.49 20.80 5.31
CA ASN A 523 -8.83 20.38 6.54
C ASN A 523 -8.17 19.00 6.37
N PRO A 524 -7.16 18.88 5.49
CA PRO A 524 -6.59 17.59 5.09
C PRO A 524 -5.95 16.82 6.24
N LEU A 525 -5.48 17.49 7.29
CA LEU A 525 -4.90 16.86 8.47
C LEU A 525 -5.92 16.68 9.62
N LEU A 526 -7.14 17.21 9.47
CA LEU A 526 -8.22 17.14 10.46
C LEU A 526 -7.80 17.71 11.84
N ASP A 527 -6.87 18.67 11.84
CA ASP A 527 -6.34 19.33 13.05
C ASP A 527 -6.62 20.84 13.07
N GLY A 528 -7.40 21.33 12.12
CA GLY A 528 -7.74 22.75 11.94
C GLY A 528 -6.63 23.59 11.30
N SER A 529 -5.51 22.98 10.93
CA SER A 529 -4.45 23.70 10.21
C SER A 529 -4.89 24.07 8.79
N HIS A 530 -4.34 25.16 8.26
CA HIS A 530 -4.58 25.52 6.88
C HIS A 530 -3.96 24.48 5.94
N PRO A 531 -4.64 24.13 4.83
CA PRO A 531 -4.05 23.26 3.82
C PRO A 531 -2.82 23.94 3.21
N GLU A 532 -1.84 23.12 2.86
CA GLU A 532 -0.75 23.54 2.00
C GLU A 532 -1.25 23.83 0.58
N LEU A 533 -0.47 24.59 -0.17
CA LEU A 533 -0.70 24.79 -1.60
C LEU A 533 0.50 24.24 -2.38
N LEU A 534 0.26 23.18 -3.13
CA LEU A 534 1.18 22.62 -4.11
C LEU A 534 0.78 23.11 -5.50
N VAL A 535 1.68 23.75 -6.21
CA VAL A 535 1.49 24.23 -7.59
C VAL A 535 2.44 23.46 -8.49
N ASP A 536 1.89 22.60 -9.34
CA ASP A 536 2.64 21.79 -10.31
C ASP A 536 2.80 22.54 -11.64
N ASN A 537 3.84 22.21 -12.40
CA ASN A 537 4.09 22.86 -13.70
C ASN A 537 2.97 22.67 -14.73
N ASP A 538 2.09 21.69 -14.54
CA ASP A 538 0.91 21.44 -15.37
C ASP A 538 -0.36 22.21 -14.90
N ASP A 539 -0.30 22.96 -13.80
CA ASP A 539 -1.40 23.83 -13.33
C ASP A 539 -1.56 25.07 -14.22
N SER A 540 -2.33 24.94 -15.29
CA SER A 540 -2.56 26.03 -16.27
C SER A 540 -3.22 27.29 -15.70
N LEU A 541 -3.85 27.21 -14.50
CA LEU A 541 -4.46 28.34 -13.82
C LEU A 541 -3.44 29.15 -13.01
N ARG A 542 -2.38 28.52 -12.54
CA ARG A 542 -1.38 29.10 -11.64
C ARG A 542 0.02 29.24 -12.23
N VAL A 543 0.29 28.57 -13.36
CA VAL A 543 1.63 28.57 -13.98
C VAL A 543 1.62 29.36 -15.28
N THR A 544 2.53 30.33 -15.38
CA THR A 544 2.78 31.09 -16.61
C THR A 544 4.22 30.93 -17.05
N ARG A 545 4.45 30.89 -18.38
CA ARG A 545 5.76 30.60 -18.99
C ARG A 545 6.14 31.72 -19.96
N GLN A 546 7.42 32.08 -19.98
CA GLN A 546 8.02 32.95 -20.98
C GLN A 546 9.26 32.26 -21.56
N GLY A 547 9.52 32.43 -22.84
CA GLY A 547 10.60 31.74 -23.54
C GLY A 547 10.28 30.30 -23.90
N ASN A 548 11.31 29.53 -24.24
CA ASN A 548 11.17 28.18 -24.75
C ASN A 548 11.30 27.14 -23.60
N TRP A 549 10.19 26.41 -23.32
CA TRP A 549 10.13 25.34 -22.35
C TRP A 549 9.56 24.07 -22.97
N GLN A 550 10.37 23.02 -22.99
CA GLN A 550 9.93 21.70 -23.40
C GLN A 550 9.24 20.98 -22.21
N ARG A 551 8.05 20.46 -22.45
CA ARG A 551 7.33 19.61 -21.48
C ARG A 551 7.71 18.15 -21.67
N LEU A 552 8.30 17.50 -20.66
CA LEU A 552 8.71 16.10 -20.67
C LEU A 552 7.88 15.29 -19.69
N THR A 553 7.42 14.13 -20.14
CA THR A 553 6.59 13.19 -19.35
C THR A 553 7.35 11.95 -18.90
N LYS A 554 8.60 11.78 -19.36
CA LYS A 554 9.49 10.68 -18.97
C LYS A 554 10.56 11.20 -18.01
N GLY A 555 11.07 10.32 -17.15
CA GLY A 555 12.08 10.66 -16.15
C GLY A 555 11.48 11.09 -14.81
N SER A 556 12.36 11.56 -13.91
CA SER A 556 11.99 12.02 -12.59
C SER A 556 11.13 13.27 -12.65
N LYS A 557 10.06 13.29 -11.87
CA LYS A 557 9.11 14.40 -11.76
C LYS A 557 8.27 14.25 -10.51
N TYR A 558 7.65 15.33 -10.05
CA TYR A 558 6.73 15.28 -8.92
C TYR A 558 5.31 14.90 -9.36
N GLY A 559 4.82 15.60 -10.38
CA GLY A 559 3.50 15.39 -10.99
C GLY A 559 3.53 14.49 -12.23
N THR A 560 2.88 14.95 -13.30
CA THR A 560 2.77 14.21 -14.57
C THR A 560 3.86 14.57 -15.57
N SER A 561 4.50 15.72 -15.43
CA SER A 561 5.56 16.21 -16.33
C SER A 561 6.54 17.10 -15.60
N VAL A 562 7.59 17.48 -16.30
CA VAL A 562 8.56 18.50 -15.90
C VAL A 562 8.82 19.42 -17.09
N LEU A 563 9.11 20.68 -16.83
CA LEU A 563 9.54 21.64 -17.84
C LEU A 563 11.06 21.73 -17.88
N VAL A 564 11.62 21.75 -19.07
CA VAL A 564 13.06 21.88 -19.30
C VAL A 564 13.29 22.98 -20.32
N SER A 565 14.18 23.96 -20.01
CA SER A 565 14.74 24.88 -20.98
C SER A 565 16.18 24.46 -21.30
N GLY A 566 16.69 24.70 -22.49
CA GLY A 566 18.00 24.15 -22.84
C GLY A 566 18.67 24.79 -24.05
N ASP A 567 18.16 25.91 -24.53
CA ASP A 567 18.66 26.58 -25.73
C ASP A 567 19.56 27.81 -25.43
N GLY A 568 19.91 28.03 -24.15
CA GLY A 568 20.72 29.17 -23.72
C GLY A 568 20.02 30.53 -23.82
N GLN A 569 18.73 30.53 -24.21
CA GLN A 569 17.96 31.78 -24.32
C GLN A 569 17.29 32.12 -22.97
N PRO A 570 17.04 33.40 -22.70
CA PRO A 570 16.29 33.79 -21.50
C PRO A 570 14.88 33.18 -21.49
N ALA A 571 14.57 32.47 -20.43
CA ALA A 571 13.23 31.88 -20.21
C ALA A 571 12.86 31.95 -18.74
N SER A 572 11.57 32.04 -18.42
CA SER A 572 11.09 32.00 -17.05
C SER A 572 9.79 31.21 -16.90
N VAL A 573 9.59 30.64 -15.69
CA VAL A 573 8.34 30.01 -15.27
C VAL A 573 7.95 30.60 -13.93
N ARG A 574 6.68 31.04 -13.82
CA ARG A 574 6.10 31.59 -12.60
C ARG A 574 5.02 30.68 -12.08
N PHE A 575 5.11 30.33 -10.80
CA PHE A 575 4.16 29.54 -10.02
C PHE A 575 3.43 30.49 -9.06
N ALA A 576 2.19 30.84 -9.36
CA ALA A 576 1.39 31.77 -8.57
C ALA A 576 0.58 31.03 -7.49
N ALA A 577 0.61 31.52 -6.26
CA ALA A 577 -0.18 30.98 -5.15
C ALA A 577 -1.54 31.69 -5.05
N ALA A 578 -2.30 31.73 -6.15
CA ALA A 578 -3.62 32.35 -6.18
C ALA A 578 -4.59 31.62 -5.22
N GLY A 579 -5.27 32.38 -4.35
CA GLY A 579 -6.23 31.86 -3.38
C GLY A 579 -5.63 31.33 -2.08
N ILE A 580 -4.30 31.44 -1.89
CA ILE A 580 -3.66 31.09 -0.62
C ILE A 580 -4.11 32.05 0.49
N LYS A 581 -4.33 31.53 1.68
CA LYS A 581 -4.69 32.37 2.86
C LYS A 581 -3.48 33.14 3.36
N PRO A 582 -3.66 34.39 3.86
CA PRO A 582 -2.56 35.11 4.55
C PRO A 582 -2.01 34.30 5.72
N GLY A 583 -0.69 34.38 5.93
CA GLY A 583 -0.03 33.63 7.00
C GLY A 583 1.47 33.44 6.76
N ARG A 584 2.12 32.71 7.65
CA ARG A 584 3.53 32.33 7.52
C ARG A 584 3.64 31.01 6.73
N TYR A 585 4.49 30.99 5.72
CA TYR A 585 4.72 29.81 4.89
C TYR A 585 6.21 29.56 4.71
N ARG A 586 6.60 28.29 4.76
CA ARG A 586 7.88 27.84 4.24
C ARG A 586 7.67 27.42 2.80
N ILE A 587 8.46 27.99 1.89
CA ILE A 587 8.32 27.76 0.45
C ILE A 587 9.41 26.81 -0.01
N TYR A 588 9.02 25.83 -0.82
CA TYR A 588 9.93 24.84 -1.39
C TYR A 588 9.74 24.75 -2.90
N MET A 589 10.80 24.38 -3.61
CA MET A 589 10.76 24.02 -5.02
C MET A 589 11.30 22.61 -5.22
N TYR A 590 10.58 21.76 -5.93
CA TYR A 590 11.02 20.40 -6.22
C TYR A 590 12.07 20.43 -7.33
N ASN A 591 13.17 19.71 -7.13
CA ASN A 591 14.29 19.60 -8.05
C ASN A 591 14.44 18.15 -8.53
N PRO A 592 13.77 17.74 -9.64
CA PRO A 592 13.89 16.38 -10.15
C PRO A 592 15.32 16.08 -10.63
N THR A 593 15.68 14.80 -10.71
CA THR A 593 16.85 14.36 -11.48
C THR A 593 16.62 14.64 -12.96
N ARG A 594 17.66 14.47 -13.78
CA ARG A 594 17.63 14.72 -15.22
C ARG A 594 16.32 14.22 -15.88
N ALA A 595 15.65 15.10 -16.60
CA ALA A 595 14.51 14.75 -17.42
C ALA A 595 14.98 13.94 -18.65
N GLY A 596 14.35 12.76 -18.92
CA GLY A 596 14.58 11.96 -20.13
C GLY A 596 15.44 10.71 -19.97
N GLY A 597 15.96 10.38 -18.80
CA GLY A 597 16.64 9.09 -18.51
C GLY A 597 15.64 8.01 -18.10
N GLY A 598 15.67 6.85 -18.74
CA GLY A 598 14.90 5.67 -18.31
C GLY A 598 15.58 5.03 -17.10
N GLY A 599 15.28 5.49 -15.89
CA GLY A 599 15.73 4.91 -14.65
C GLY A 599 14.64 4.95 -13.60
N ASN A 600 14.71 4.06 -12.62
CA ASN A 600 13.87 4.11 -11.43
C ASN A 600 14.00 5.53 -10.82
N PRO A 601 12.88 6.24 -10.53
CA PRO A 601 12.91 7.59 -9.95
C PRO A 601 13.66 7.66 -8.61
N ASP A 602 13.90 6.54 -7.96
CA ASP A 602 14.64 6.44 -6.70
C ASP A 602 16.15 6.12 -6.89
N GLN A 603 16.61 5.88 -8.12
CA GLN A 603 18.04 5.81 -8.42
C GLN A 603 18.59 7.21 -8.64
N VAL A 604 19.40 7.67 -7.69
CA VAL A 604 20.13 8.95 -7.75
C VAL A 604 21.15 8.88 -8.89
N ASP A 605 20.87 9.50 -10.02
CA ASP A 605 21.89 9.81 -10.99
C ASP A 605 22.71 10.99 -10.46
N LEU A 606 23.92 10.71 -10.00
CA LEU A 606 24.84 11.69 -9.41
C LEU A 606 25.45 12.64 -10.45
N GLN A 607 25.25 12.41 -11.75
CA GLN A 607 25.77 13.24 -12.84
C GLN A 607 24.68 14.11 -13.45
N SER A 608 24.29 15.15 -12.75
CA SER A 608 23.35 16.15 -13.27
C SER A 608 24.08 17.16 -14.15
N ASP A 609 23.63 17.29 -15.39
CA ASP A 609 24.05 18.35 -16.33
C ASP A 609 23.19 19.61 -16.24
N LYS A 610 22.35 19.73 -15.20
CA LYS A 610 21.48 20.87 -14.96
C LYS A 610 22.28 22.16 -14.61
N ALA A 611 21.60 23.29 -14.70
CA ALA A 611 22.20 24.60 -14.42
C ALA A 611 22.69 24.71 -12.96
N GLU A 612 23.95 25.15 -12.78
CA GLU A 612 24.54 25.44 -11.47
C GLU A 612 24.02 26.72 -10.84
N ARG A 613 23.51 27.63 -11.65
CA ARG A 613 23.07 28.96 -11.23
C ARG A 613 21.72 29.28 -11.86
N VAL A 614 20.65 29.08 -11.08
CA VAL A 614 19.30 29.43 -11.49
C VAL A 614 18.78 30.54 -10.59
N GLN A 615 18.26 31.61 -11.21
CA GLN A 615 17.69 32.72 -10.46
C GLN A 615 16.27 32.40 -10.02
N ILE A 616 16.01 32.48 -8.72
CA ILE A 616 14.69 32.35 -8.14
C ILE A 616 14.26 33.68 -7.56
N ARG A 617 13.06 34.11 -7.89
CA ARG A 617 12.40 35.27 -7.31
C ARG A 617 11.17 34.81 -6.53
N VAL A 618 11.12 35.14 -5.25
CA VAL A 618 9.97 34.85 -4.39
C VAL A 618 9.31 36.20 -4.05
N PHE A 619 8.08 36.36 -4.51
CA PHE A 619 7.21 37.49 -4.14
C PHE A 619 6.20 37.03 -3.10
N ASP A 620 6.20 37.64 -1.93
CA ASP A 620 5.33 37.26 -0.80
C ASP A 620 3.98 38.01 -0.75
N GLY A 621 3.72 38.83 -1.77
CA GLY A 621 2.57 39.74 -1.84
C GLY A 621 2.96 41.19 -1.57
N LYS A 622 4.15 41.45 -1.04
CA LYS A 622 4.65 42.81 -0.72
C LYS A 622 6.08 43.02 -1.17
N VAL A 623 6.96 42.07 -0.91
CA VAL A 623 8.40 42.16 -1.14
C VAL A 623 8.86 41.08 -2.09
N ASP A 624 9.74 41.47 -3.04
CA ASP A 624 10.48 40.54 -3.88
C ASP A 624 11.82 40.18 -3.21
N LYS A 625 12.07 38.89 -3.06
CA LYS A 625 13.37 38.35 -2.67
C LYS A 625 13.95 37.53 -3.80
N SER A 626 15.21 37.80 -4.14
CA SER A 626 15.93 37.02 -5.14
C SER A 626 16.97 36.13 -4.49
N LEU A 627 17.10 34.91 -4.95
CA LEU A 627 18.11 33.95 -4.54
C LEU A 627 18.60 33.15 -5.75
N THR A 628 19.79 32.58 -5.64
CA THR A 628 20.37 31.74 -6.68
C THR A 628 20.46 30.32 -6.12
N ILE A 629 19.98 29.34 -6.86
CA ILE A 629 20.07 27.92 -6.50
C ILE A 629 20.98 27.17 -7.47
N ASN A 630 21.53 26.03 -6.99
CA ASN A 630 22.26 25.07 -7.82
C ASN A 630 21.41 23.81 -7.99
N GLN A 631 20.92 23.59 -9.21
CA GLN A 631 20.06 22.43 -9.50
C GLN A 631 20.82 21.10 -9.64
N GLN A 632 22.14 21.09 -9.67
CA GLN A 632 22.95 19.88 -9.62
C GLN A 632 22.98 19.25 -8.22
N ARG A 633 22.54 19.99 -7.20
CA ARG A 633 22.46 19.55 -5.81
C ARG A 633 21.03 19.22 -5.42
N GLN A 634 20.84 18.37 -4.40
CA GLN A 634 19.53 17.97 -3.85
C GLN A 634 18.58 17.40 -4.93
N ASN A 635 19.08 16.47 -5.73
CA ASN A 635 18.29 15.81 -6.77
C ASN A 635 17.16 14.95 -6.16
N ASN A 636 16.01 14.91 -6.82
CA ASN A 636 14.77 14.28 -6.35
C ASN A 636 14.29 14.75 -4.98
N ASP A 637 14.60 16.00 -4.62
CA ASP A 637 14.29 16.56 -3.32
C ASP A 637 13.76 18.00 -3.43
N TRP A 638 13.29 18.51 -2.32
CA TRP A 638 12.76 19.85 -2.17
C TRP A 638 13.82 20.85 -1.73
N ILE A 639 14.09 21.86 -2.56
CA ILE A 639 14.97 22.98 -2.21
C ILE A 639 14.17 23.97 -1.36
N ASN A 640 14.63 24.25 -0.15
CA ASN A 640 14.02 25.22 0.75
C ASN A 640 14.35 26.65 0.29
N LEU A 641 13.33 27.43 -0.06
CA LEU A 641 13.44 28.84 -0.47
C LEU A 641 13.25 29.83 0.68
N GLY A 642 13.09 29.35 1.91
CA GLY A 642 12.96 30.14 3.13
C GLY A 642 11.53 30.33 3.63
N GLU A 643 11.41 31.06 4.74
CA GLU A 643 10.12 31.45 5.32
C GLU A 643 9.69 32.83 4.83
N HIS A 644 8.40 32.95 4.52
CA HIS A 644 7.80 34.17 3.95
C HIS A 644 6.45 34.43 4.64
N VAL A 645 6.12 35.71 4.82
CA VAL A 645 4.82 36.13 5.33
C VAL A 645 3.95 36.55 4.16
N VAL A 646 3.03 35.64 3.79
CA VAL A 646 2.05 35.94 2.74
C VAL A 646 1.01 36.93 3.25
N MET A 647 0.91 38.08 2.55
CA MET A 647 0.00 39.15 2.86
C MET A 647 -1.32 39.05 2.08
N ALA A 648 -2.38 39.63 2.61
CA ALA A 648 -3.63 39.80 1.85
C ALA A 648 -3.42 40.79 0.68
N GLY A 649 -4.01 40.51 -0.47
CA GLY A 649 -4.01 41.41 -1.63
C GLY A 649 -3.42 40.81 -2.90
N LYS A 650 -2.15 41.01 -3.19
CA LYS A 650 -1.50 40.45 -4.40
C LYS A 650 -1.15 38.98 -4.18
N ALA A 651 -1.45 38.14 -5.16
CA ALA A 651 -1.09 36.71 -5.12
C ALA A 651 0.45 36.56 -5.04
N PRO A 652 0.98 35.85 -4.05
CA PRO A 652 2.40 35.52 -3.99
C PRO A 652 2.78 34.58 -5.13
N TYR A 653 4.05 34.55 -5.50
CA TYR A 653 4.54 33.64 -6.53
C TYR A 653 6.02 33.30 -6.32
N VAL A 654 6.42 32.19 -6.91
CA VAL A 654 7.81 31.81 -7.15
C VAL A 654 8.06 31.88 -8.66
N GLU A 655 9.08 32.63 -9.09
CA GLU A 655 9.50 32.70 -10.48
C GLU A 655 10.91 32.15 -10.60
N LEU A 656 11.09 31.24 -11.53
CA LEU A 656 12.36 30.65 -11.89
C LEU A 656 12.78 31.22 -13.26
N ALA A 657 14.03 31.73 -13.36
CA ALA A 657 14.58 32.25 -14.59
C ALA A 657 15.91 31.56 -14.93
N THR A 658 16.12 31.27 -16.22
CA THR A 658 17.31 30.55 -16.70
C THR A 658 18.58 31.39 -16.66
N ALA A 659 18.48 32.71 -16.53
CA ALA A 659 19.60 33.66 -16.53
C ALA A 659 20.60 33.46 -17.70
N GLY A 660 20.15 32.89 -18.82
CA GLY A 660 21.01 32.63 -19.98
C GLY A 660 22.01 31.49 -19.76
N SER A 661 21.78 30.60 -18.83
CA SER A 661 22.61 29.41 -18.64
C SER A 661 22.59 28.52 -19.90
N PRO A 662 23.75 28.07 -20.39
CA PRO A 662 23.81 27.10 -21.47
C PRO A 662 23.39 25.71 -21.03
N GLN A 663 23.33 25.45 -19.73
CA GLN A 663 22.92 24.19 -19.16
C GLN A 663 21.40 24.13 -18.97
N PRO A 664 20.77 22.94 -19.10
CA PRO A 664 19.35 22.75 -18.89
C PRO A 664 18.89 23.24 -17.51
N THR A 665 17.84 24.05 -17.49
CA THR A 665 17.13 24.43 -16.26
C THR A 665 15.81 23.67 -16.19
N VAL A 666 15.49 23.14 -15.01
CA VAL A 666 14.26 22.37 -14.80
C VAL A 666 13.29 23.12 -13.90
N ALA A 667 11.98 23.01 -14.20
CA ALA A 667 10.91 23.55 -13.37
C ALA A 667 9.78 22.50 -13.26
N ASP A 668 9.42 22.14 -12.03
CA ASP A 668 8.47 21.07 -11.76
C ASP A 668 7.35 21.56 -10.83
N ALA A 669 7.55 21.54 -9.53
CA ALA A 669 6.53 21.90 -8.56
C ALA A 669 7.05 22.90 -7.50
N VAL A 670 6.13 23.74 -7.01
CA VAL A 670 6.38 24.65 -5.88
C VAL A 670 5.36 24.38 -4.78
N LEU A 671 5.85 24.27 -3.55
CA LEU A 671 5.04 24.02 -2.36
C LEU A 671 5.08 25.22 -1.42
N PHE A 672 3.90 25.71 -1.04
CA PHE A 672 3.68 26.68 0.03
C PHE A 672 3.16 25.92 1.25
N LEU A 673 4.03 25.65 2.21
CA LEU A 673 3.73 24.88 3.42
C LEU A 673 3.46 25.84 4.58
N PRO A 674 2.26 25.84 5.20
CA PRO A 674 1.96 26.69 6.35
C PRO A 674 2.91 26.39 7.51
N VAL A 675 3.43 27.41 8.17
CA VAL A 675 4.19 27.29 9.41
C VAL A 675 3.20 27.45 10.55
N LYS A 676 3.14 26.41 11.44
CA LYS A 676 2.29 26.42 12.64
C LYS A 676 2.73 27.44 13.67
#